data_5bda55e10dc1a08c05bd94151cd74b1a
#
_entry.id   5bda55e10dc1a08c05bd94151cd74b1a
#
_cell.length_a   1.000
_cell.length_b   1.000
_cell.length_c   1.000
_cell.angle_alpha   90.00
_cell.angle_beta   90.00
_cell.angle_gamma   90.00
#
_symmetry.space_group_name_H-M   'P 1'
#
loop_
_entity.id
_entity.type
_entity.pdbx_description
1 polymer ?
#
loop_
_entity_poly.entity_id
_entity_poly.type
_entity_poly.pdbx_seq_one_letter_code
_entity_poly.pdbx_strand_id
1 'polypeptide(L)'
;MIKKNIFTIFVAAMLIAVIAPHCQAAYTSDWLANTFGTNTTRVGSVARSMWVAPEGVIYTASMWDENEGGVAIYANGKSIGSIGGHGEFQGGAITGNATSIFTALQYNAAYGSGTVGRYGRTSQTRDLLISVSATTAEKRADVITGLATSGSLLYASDFPGNRVRVYTTAGVWQRDINVSGPGALAVDGAGNIWVAQKSAGTILEFDPTGRPRNTIQMSTASRPSALYFDATTVQLMAGDEGPDMNIKTYNISGTPCLVSTFGIQGGYLDTTTGIKGQVGAKRFTRVVGIGKDATGNLYVLNNPWGGTWDLGRDGGTDIHSYGRSGSLQWKLQSLNFEGVAAPDPGTDGAYFYGGTNIYTGSAGGTFVANTVDAIDYPSDPRLNINDLGRGEHFGQLAAVGANRILVAGGQDPDNFYFFHFNAANGYIAIPDATLPGAAFNTAARIREGFCLDSNGDVWAGLDGTNAIWHYALTGFDASGKPTWGAGIPTPIPGTIKPLTRIIYLPESDTMILAQGIVGSTDWTSIGSRVEVYHGWRAGNTTTANPVINITSANPKSITATGNYLFVGYVHTVPNIDAFNLNTGSLDATLTNSSPDTVYVGNDVDSMYGLRSYRRTTGEYVITKDNYNASSVVVYRWTP
;
A
#
# COMPACT_ATOMS: atom_id res chain seq x y z
N MET A 1 44.38 -71.08 46.78
CA MET A 1 44.49 -69.65 46.82
C MET A 1 43.69 -69.04 45.64
N ILE A 2 42.45 -68.67 45.89
CA ILE A 2 41.54 -68.14 44.86
C ILE A 2 41.20 -66.72 45.28
N LYS A 3 41.64 -65.72 44.49
CA LYS A 3 41.28 -64.31 44.70
C LYS A 3 39.89 -64.05 44.05
N LYS A 4 38.92 -63.61 44.87
CA LYS A 4 37.62 -63.12 44.40
C LYS A 4 37.78 -61.67 43.95
N ASN A 5 37.48 -61.40 42.68
CA ASN A 5 37.29 -60.03 42.18
C ASN A 5 35.82 -59.65 42.33
N ILE A 6 35.56 -58.59 43.11
CA ILE A 6 34.25 -57.97 43.23
C ILE A 6 34.11 -56.94 42.13
N PHE A 7 33.19 -57.15 41.22
CA PHE A 7 32.80 -56.19 40.18
C PHE A 7 31.72 -55.30 40.74
N THR A 8 32.05 -54.03 40.95
CA THR A 8 31.06 -53.00 41.32
C THR A 8 30.41 -52.46 40.08
N ILE A 9 29.12 -52.72 39.89
CA ILE A 9 28.33 -52.21 38.79
C ILE A 9 27.81 -50.81 39.21
N PHE A 10 28.28 -49.75 38.59
CA PHE A 10 27.70 -48.41 38.65
C PHE A 10 26.50 -48.35 37.70
N VAL A 11 25.29 -48.34 38.22
CA VAL A 11 24.08 -47.99 37.46
C VAL A 11 23.99 -46.49 37.37
N ALA A 12 24.41 -45.92 36.28
CA ALA A 12 24.14 -44.54 35.95
C ALA A 12 22.66 -44.43 35.52
N ALA A 13 21.82 -43.88 36.39
CA ALA A 13 20.48 -43.46 36.04
C ALA A 13 20.54 -42.28 35.08
N MET A 14 20.40 -42.54 33.80
CA MET A 14 20.22 -41.54 32.79
C MET A 14 18.80 -40.96 32.92
N LEU A 15 18.66 -39.76 33.48
CA LEU A 15 17.41 -39.01 33.48
C LEU A 15 17.19 -38.55 32.03
N ILE A 16 16.40 -39.31 31.27
CA ILE A 16 15.86 -38.85 29.99
C ILE A 16 14.74 -37.87 30.35
N ALA A 17 15.04 -36.58 30.30
CA ALA A 17 14.03 -35.58 30.25
C ALA A 17 13.24 -35.80 28.95
N VAL A 18 12.08 -36.38 29.06
CA VAL A 18 11.10 -36.40 27.99
C VAL A 18 10.67 -34.96 27.82
N ILE A 19 11.31 -34.28 26.87
CA ILE A 19 10.80 -33.03 26.34
C ILE A 19 9.50 -33.42 25.66
N ALA A 20 8.37 -33.23 26.33
CA ALA A 20 7.08 -33.33 25.68
C ALA A 20 7.14 -32.42 24.46
N PRO A 21 6.81 -32.89 23.26
CA PRO A 21 6.70 -32.00 22.12
C PRO A 21 5.66 -30.95 22.54
N HIS A 22 6.10 -29.71 22.66
CA HIS A 22 5.16 -28.60 22.75
C HIS A 22 4.31 -28.73 21.50
N CYS A 23 3.05 -29.08 21.66
CA CYS A 23 2.10 -29.06 20.57
C CYS A 23 2.06 -27.61 20.12
N GLN A 24 2.81 -27.30 19.07
CA GLN A 24 2.85 -25.95 18.54
C GLN A 24 1.41 -25.64 18.12
N ALA A 25 0.82 -24.66 18.76
CA ALA A 25 -0.57 -24.30 18.48
C ALA A 25 -0.73 -24.07 16.98
N ALA A 26 -1.74 -24.68 16.38
CA ALA A 26 -1.95 -24.64 14.96
C ALA A 26 -2.23 -23.19 14.51
N TYR A 27 -1.50 -22.72 13.54
CA TYR A 27 -1.76 -21.43 12.89
C TYR A 27 -1.81 -21.60 11.38
N THR A 28 -2.49 -20.66 10.73
CA THR A 28 -2.49 -20.51 9.28
C THR A 28 -2.00 -19.12 8.91
N SER A 29 -1.44 -18.98 7.74
CA SER A 29 -1.08 -17.68 7.19
C SER A 29 -1.66 -17.51 5.79
N ASP A 30 -1.97 -16.27 5.44
CA ASP A 30 -2.61 -15.88 4.20
C ASP A 30 -2.20 -14.45 3.82
N TRP A 31 -2.53 -14.01 2.61
CA TRP A 31 -2.18 -12.68 2.11
C TRP A 31 -3.41 -11.80 1.96
N LEU A 32 -3.26 -10.50 2.24
CA LEU A 32 -4.24 -9.52 1.81
C LEU A 32 -4.07 -9.24 0.32
N ALA A 33 -5.18 -9.06 -0.37
CA ALA A 33 -5.25 -8.96 -1.81
C ALA A 33 -4.63 -10.20 -2.50
N ASN A 34 -4.69 -10.29 -3.80
CA ASN A 34 -4.09 -11.40 -4.56
C ASN A 34 -2.73 -11.01 -5.14
N THR A 35 -1.81 -10.58 -4.28
CA THR A 35 -0.50 -10.06 -4.65
C THR A 35 0.43 -11.08 -5.29
N PHE A 36 0.16 -12.36 -5.10
CA PHE A 36 0.94 -13.44 -5.71
C PHE A 36 0.26 -13.98 -6.95
N GLY A 37 1.05 -14.19 -7.97
CA GLY A 37 0.66 -14.86 -9.19
C GLY A 37 0.92 -16.36 -9.12
N THR A 38 1.63 -16.87 -10.13
CA THR A 38 2.05 -18.27 -10.18
C THR A 38 3.41 -18.41 -9.51
N ASN A 39 3.55 -19.35 -8.61
CA ASN A 39 4.80 -19.63 -7.89
C ASN A 39 5.30 -18.42 -7.08
N THR A 40 6.39 -17.82 -7.52
CA THR A 40 7.16 -16.79 -6.82
C THR A 40 6.97 -15.40 -7.42
N THR A 41 6.05 -15.21 -8.36
CA THR A 41 5.82 -13.91 -9.00
C THR A 41 4.75 -13.11 -8.28
N ARG A 42 4.95 -11.80 -8.16
CA ARG A 42 4.06 -10.87 -7.46
C ARG A 42 3.42 -9.86 -8.41
N VAL A 43 2.34 -9.25 -7.95
CA VAL A 43 1.78 -8.06 -8.59
C VAL A 43 2.63 -6.87 -8.17
N GLY A 44 3.04 -6.02 -9.09
CA GLY A 44 3.81 -4.81 -8.79
C GLY A 44 3.04 -3.88 -7.85
N SER A 45 3.73 -3.22 -6.93
CA SER A 45 3.11 -2.50 -5.81
C SER A 45 2.24 -1.33 -6.25
N VAL A 46 2.69 -0.54 -7.23
CA VAL A 46 1.92 0.62 -7.74
C VAL A 46 2.08 0.66 -9.25
N ALA A 47 1.04 0.31 -9.98
CA ALA A 47 1.02 0.46 -11.43
C ALA A 47 0.43 1.81 -11.84
N ARG A 48 1.15 2.57 -12.66
CA ARG A 48 0.79 3.92 -13.10
C ARG A 48 0.36 4.01 -14.56
N SER A 49 0.76 3.05 -15.36
CA SER A 49 0.41 2.96 -16.77
C SER A 49 0.44 1.52 -17.22
N MET A 50 -0.28 1.20 -18.28
CA MET A 50 -0.46 -0.17 -18.76
C MET A 50 -0.42 -0.21 -20.28
N TRP A 51 0.23 -1.22 -20.82
CA TRP A 51 0.14 -1.62 -22.22
C TRP A 51 -0.31 -3.08 -22.30
N VAL A 52 -1.26 -3.36 -23.18
CA VAL A 52 -1.81 -4.70 -23.42
C VAL A 52 -1.37 -5.19 -24.78
N ALA A 53 -0.69 -6.32 -24.83
CA ALA A 53 -0.31 -6.97 -26.05
C ALA A 53 -1.51 -7.68 -26.71
N PRO A 54 -1.50 -7.89 -28.04
CA PRO A 54 -2.61 -8.54 -28.75
C PRO A 54 -2.99 -9.92 -28.19
N GLU A 55 -2.05 -10.65 -27.66
CA GLU A 55 -2.25 -11.96 -27.02
C GLU A 55 -2.79 -11.91 -25.59
N GLY A 56 -3.08 -10.71 -25.06
CA GLY A 56 -3.63 -10.54 -23.72
C GLY A 56 -2.62 -10.50 -22.59
N VAL A 57 -1.32 -10.43 -22.91
CA VAL A 57 -0.26 -10.18 -21.92
C VAL A 57 -0.25 -8.69 -21.60
N ILE A 58 -0.25 -8.39 -20.32
CA ILE A 58 -0.28 -7.02 -19.77
C ILE A 58 1.09 -6.67 -19.25
N TYR A 59 1.53 -5.47 -19.56
CA TYR A 59 2.77 -4.87 -19.04
C TYR A 59 2.41 -3.57 -18.33
N THR A 60 2.90 -3.38 -17.10
CA THR A 60 2.67 -2.15 -16.34
C THR A 60 3.97 -1.45 -16.03
N ALA A 61 3.97 -0.12 -16.15
CA ALA A 61 4.97 0.69 -15.49
C ALA A 61 4.61 0.73 -14.01
N SER A 62 5.33 -0.04 -13.22
CA SER A 62 5.10 -0.14 -11.79
C SER A 62 6.12 0.67 -11.03
N MET A 63 5.66 1.50 -10.10
CA MET A 63 6.56 2.12 -9.15
C MET A 63 7.07 1.06 -8.19
N TRP A 64 8.28 1.31 -7.77
CA TRP A 64 9.09 0.48 -6.96
C TRP A 64 8.49 0.05 -5.63
N ASP A 65 8.89 -1.15 -5.29
CA ASP A 65 9.37 -1.51 -3.99
C ASP A 65 10.68 -2.31 -4.11
N GLU A 66 11.47 -2.42 -3.07
CA GLU A 66 12.92 -2.66 -3.07
C GLU A 66 13.45 -3.82 -3.93
N ASN A 67 12.64 -4.79 -4.26
CA ASN A 67 12.99 -5.89 -5.16
C ASN A 67 12.17 -5.95 -6.45
N GLU A 68 11.27 -5.00 -6.69
CA GLU A 68 10.25 -5.13 -7.71
C GLU A 68 10.15 -3.97 -8.68
N GLY A 69 11.13 -3.10 -8.70
CA GLY A 69 11.22 -2.06 -9.71
C GLY A 69 11.20 -2.70 -11.08
N GLY A 70 10.51 -2.09 -12.01
CA GLY A 70 10.51 -2.55 -13.35
C GLY A 70 9.15 -2.60 -13.99
N VAL A 71 9.08 -3.35 -15.09
CA VAL A 71 7.83 -3.64 -15.77
C VAL A 71 7.28 -4.94 -15.22
N ALA A 72 6.14 -4.89 -14.53
CA ALA A 72 5.45 -6.10 -14.12
C ALA A 72 4.65 -6.68 -15.29
N ILE A 73 4.60 -8.01 -15.37
CA ILE A 73 4.00 -8.75 -16.48
C ILE A 73 2.89 -9.67 -15.96
N TYR A 74 1.71 -9.58 -16.57
CA TYR A 74 0.54 -10.35 -16.15
C TYR A 74 -0.11 -11.08 -17.32
N ALA A 75 -0.69 -12.24 -17.05
CA ALA A 75 -1.52 -12.99 -17.99
C ALA A 75 -2.56 -13.83 -17.24
N ASN A 76 -3.78 -13.90 -17.77
CA ASN A 76 -4.85 -14.77 -17.26
C ASN A 76 -5.13 -14.61 -15.76
N GLY A 77 -5.10 -13.38 -15.27
CA GLY A 77 -5.38 -13.08 -13.87
C GLY A 77 -4.23 -13.40 -12.90
N LYS A 78 -3.00 -13.52 -13.40
CA LYS A 78 -1.83 -13.82 -12.56
C LYS A 78 -0.63 -12.99 -12.99
N SER A 79 0.23 -12.67 -12.03
CA SER A 79 1.57 -12.18 -12.32
C SER A 79 2.42 -13.34 -12.86
N ILE A 80 3.16 -13.10 -13.95
CA ILE A 80 3.99 -14.10 -14.61
C ILE A 80 5.46 -13.71 -14.70
N GLY A 81 5.83 -12.53 -14.22
CA GLY A 81 7.21 -12.06 -14.19
C GLY A 81 7.34 -10.56 -14.17
N SER A 82 8.58 -10.11 -14.26
CA SER A 82 8.95 -8.69 -14.35
C SER A 82 10.17 -8.50 -15.26
N ILE A 83 10.30 -7.30 -15.84
CA ILE A 83 11.46 -6.85 -16.61
C ILE A 83 12.10 -5.69 -15.88
N GLY A 84 13.42 -5.68 -15.81
CA GLY A 84 14.19 -4.75 -15.02
C GLY A 84 14.45 -5.30 -13.63
N GLY A 85 15.27 -4.63 -12.85
CA GLY A 85 15.70 -5.08 -11.54
C GLY A 85 15.82 -3.94 -10.56
N HIS A 86 16.29 -4.29 -9.37
CA HIS A 86 16.61 -3.35 -8.32
C HIS A 86 17.43 -2.15 -8.85
N GLY A 87 16.92 -0.94 -8.62
CA GLY A 87 17.55 0.31 -9.08
C GLY A 87 17.07 0.84 -10.43
N GLU A 88 16.19 0.15 -11.15
CA GLU A 88 15.52 0.67 -12.34
C GLU A 88 14.07 1.05 -12.01
N PHE A 89 13.88 2.18 -11.35
CA PHE A 89 12.57 2.68 -11.01
C PHE A 89 11.82 3.11 -12.26
N GLN A 90 10.59 2.66 -12.38
CA GLN A 90 9.76 2.94 -13.53
C GLN A 90 8.97 4.22 -13.33
N GLY A 91 8.88 4.99 -14.39
CA GLY A 91 8.12 6.24 -14.39
C GLY A 91 6.64 6.07 -14.64
N GLY A 92 5.99 7.16 -15.04
CA GLY A 92 4.55 7.24 -15.22
C GLY A 92 3.99 6.63 -16.50
N ALA A 93 4.81 6.10 -17.43
CA ALA A 93 4.32 5.71 -18.76
C ALA A 93 4.98 4.45 -19.31
N ILE A 94 4.19 3.64 -20.03
CA ILE A 94 4.63 2.44 -20.74
C ILE A 94 3.90 2.32 -22.06
N THR A 95 4.57 1.77 -23.07
CA THR A 95 3.97 1.32 -24.34
C THR A 95 4.78 0.15 -24.91
N GLY A 96 4.28 -0.50 -25.92
CA GLY A 96 5.00 -1.59 -26.57
C GLY A 96 4.59 -1.79 -28.02
N ASN A 97 5.33 -2.66 -28.68
CA ASN A 97 5.02 -3.17 -30.00
C ASN A 97 5.28 -4.69 -30.07
N ALA A 98 5.32 -5.28 -31.24
CA ALA A 98 5.51 -6.73 -31.39
C ALA A 98 6.81 -7.25 -30.75
N THR A 99 7.88 -6.44 -30.67
CA THR A 99 9.22 -6.89 -30.25
C THR A 99 9.73 -6.22 -29.00
N SER A 100 9.23 -5.05 -28.66
CA SER A 100 9.83 -4.19 -27.62
C SER A 100 8.80 -3.58 -26.69
N ILE A 101 9.24 -3.35 -25.46
CA ILE A 101 8.56 -2.53 -24.45
C ILE A 101 9.37 -1.24 -24.29
N PHE A 102 8.69 -0.12 -24.21
CA PHE A 102 9.25 1.20 -23.90
C PHE A 102 8.62 1.69 -22.60
N THR A 103 9.44 2.05 -21.64
CA THR A 103 8.97 2.51 -20.34
C THR A 103 9.75 3.72 -19.85
N ALA A 104 9.07 4.68 -19.28
CA ALA A 104 9.70 5.81 -18.63
C ALA A 104 10.45 5.34 -17.40
N LEU A 105 11.68 5.80 -17.22
CA LEU A 105 12.50 5.52 -16.05
C LEU A 105 12.34 6.68 -15.07
N GLN A 106 12.07 6.38 -13.83
CA GLN A 106 11.87 7.40 -12.81
C GLN A 106 13.13 7.77 -12.06
N TYR A 107 13.95 6.78 -11.76
CA TYR A 107 15.18 6.96 -11.00
C TYR A 107 16.26 5.99 -11.46
N ASN A 108 17.37 6.53 -11.83
CA ASN A 108 18.67 5.88 -11.76
C ASN A 108 19.70 7.01 -11.67
N ALA A 109 20.60 6.95 -10.72
CA ALA A 109 21.68 7.93 -10.57
C ALA A 109 22.48 8.18 -11.86
N ALA A 110 22.42 7.22 -12.81
CA ALA A 110 23.12 7.32 -14.09
C ALA A 110 22.30 8.01 -15.21
N TYR A 111 20.94 8.06 -15.15
CA TYR A 111 20.14 8.52 -16.30
C TYR A 111 19.13 9.63 -16.00
N GLY A 112 18.75 9.83 -14.74
CA GLY A 112 17.69 10.77 -14.36
C GLY A 112 16.28 10.36 -14.83
N SER A 113 15.28 11.08 -14.37
CA SER A 113 13.85 10.79 -14.60
C SER A 113 13.33 11.16 -16.00
N GLY A 114 14.15 11.76 -16.83
CA GLY A 114 13.80 12.19 -18.20
C GLY A 114 14.11 11.16 -19.28
N THR A 115 14.28 9.88 -18.96
CA THR A 115 14.76 8.86 -19.88
C THR A 115 13.72 7.77 -20.12
N VAL A 116 13.63 7.26 -21.35
CA VAL A 116 12.87 6.06 -21.72
C VAL A 116 13.83 4.91 -21.97
N GLY A 117 13.59 3.77 -21.31
CA GLY A 117 14.26 2.51 -21.61
C GLY A 117 13.49 1.68 -22.62
N ARG A 118 14.18 1.07 -23.56
CA ARG A 118 13.64 0.04 -24.45
C ARG A 118 14.15 -1.34 -24.00
N TYR A 119 13.21 -2.28 -23.91
CA TYR A 119 13.47 -3.67 -23.52
C TYR A 119 12.92 -4.61 -24.59
N GLY A 120 13.64 -5.66 -24.91
CA GLY A 120 13.13 -6.72 -25.77
C GLY A 120 12.03 -7.52 -25.05
N ARG A 121 10.89 -7.74 -25.69
CA ARG A 121 9.79 -8.52 -25.10
C ARG A 121 10.18 -9.95 -24.76
N THR A 122 11.01 -10.57 -25.58
CA THR A 122 11.49 -11.96 -25.37
C THR A 122 12.76 -12.01 -24.53
N SER A 123 13.73 -11.13 -24.84
CA SER A 123 15.01 -11.12 -24.11
C SER A 123 14.90 -10.56 -22.71
N GLN A 124 13.89 -9.71 -22.47
CA GLN A 124 13.66 -8.98 -21.22
C GLN A 124 14.86 -8.12 -20.78
N THR A 125 15.77 -7.85 -21.70
CA THR A 125 16.97 -7.03 -21.47
C THR A 125 16.79 -5.64 -22.07
N ARG A 126 17.33 -4.63 -21.37
CA ARG A 126 17.39 -3.27 -21.88
C ARG A 126 18.51 -3.16 -22.90
N ASP A 127 18.16 -2.66 -24.07
CA ASP A 127 19.09 -2.50 -25.18
C ASP A 127 19.23 -1.04 -25.66
N LEU A 128 18.40 -0.12 -25.17
CA LEU A 128 18.44 1.29 -25.55
C LEU A 128 17.97 2.19 -24.42
N LEU A 129 18.59 3.38 -24.34
CA LEU A 129 18.17 4.51 -23.54
C LEU A 129 17.91 5.73 -24.44
N ILE A 130 16.76 6.38 -24.26
CA ILE A 130 16.36 7.55 -25.04
C ILE A 130 16.18 8.72 -24.07
N SER A 131 17.01 9.76 -24.20
CA SER A 131 16.85 10.98 -23.42
C SER A 131 15.70 11.81 -23.98
N VAL A 132 14.64 11.95 -23.21
CA VAL A 132 13.42 12.68 -23.58
C VAL A 132 13.39 14.06 -22.95
N SER A 133 13.68 14.18 -21.67
CA SER A 133 13.67 15.44 -20.94
C SER A 133 15.04 15.74 -20.36
N ALA A 134 15.36 17.04 -20.25
CA ALA A 134 16.56 17.48 -19.55
C ALA A 134 16.42 17.47 -18.02
N THR A 135 15.25 17.11 -17.51
CA THR A 135 15.01 17.08 -16.06
C THR A 135 15.76 15.90 -15.44
N THR A 136 16.66 16.21 -14.53
CA THR A 136 17.48 15.23 -13.79
C THR A 136 17.01 15.03 -12.36
N ALA A 137 15.88 15.66 -11.96
CA ALA A 137 15.36 15.53 -10.61
C ALA A 137 15.03 14.07 -10.30
N GLU A 138 15.52 13.61 -9.17
CA GLU A 138 15.25 12.26 -8.68
C GLU A 138 13.76 12.06 -8.39
N LYS A 139 13.27 10.84 -8.61
CA LYS A 139 11.96 10.36 -8.15
C LYS A 139 10.75 11.16 -8.67
N ARG A 140 10.72 11.54 -9.95
CA ARG A 140 9.58 12.24 -10.53
C ARG A 140 8.88 11.42 -11.61
N ALA A 141 7.74 10.85 -11.27
CA ALA A 141 6.86 10.15 -12.22
C ALA A 141 6.15 11.08 -13.22
N ASP A 142 6.17 12.37 -12.96
CA ASP A 142 5.50 13.41 -13.73
C ASP A 142 6.37 14.03 -14.85
N VAL A 143 7.54 13.44 -15.13
CA VAL A 143 8.42 13.94 -16.20
C VAL A 143 7.99 13.39 -17.57
N ILE A 144 7.85 12.06 -17.67
CA ILE A 144 7.34 11.41 -18.88
C ILE A 144 5.99 10.82 -18.55
N THR A 145 4.93 11.48 -18.98
CA THR A 145 3.55 11.23 -18.57
C THR A 145 2.73 10.43 -19.57
N GLY A 146 3.28 10.12 -20.73
CA GLY A 146 2.63 9.33 -21.74
C GLY A 146 3.62 8.77 -22.77
N LEU A 147 3.39 7.54 -23.20
CA LEU A 147 4.12 6.89 -24.27
C LEU A 147 3.16 6.23 -25.24
N ALA A 148 3.44 6.30 -26.54
CA ALA A 148 2.72 5.54 -27.57
C ALA A 148 3.67 5.13 -28.68
N THR A 149 3.40 4.00 -29.34
CA THR A 149 4.12 3.54 -30.52
C THR A 149 3.20 3.44 -31.72
N SER A 150 3.68 3.79 -32.91
CA SER A 150 3.01 3.53 -34.17
C SER A 150 4.04 3.28 -35.27
N GLY A 151 3.98 2.09 -35.85
CA GLY A 151 4.99 1.66 -36.82
C GLY A 151 6.41 1.70 -36.24
N SER A 152 7.28 2.47 -36.86
CA SER A 152 8.66 2.69 -36.43
C SER A 152 8.85 3.93 -35.53
N LEU A 153 7.77 4.56 -35.07
CA LEU A 153 7.83 5.77 -34.27
C LEU A 153 7.45 5.51 -32.80
N LEU A 154 8.12 6.24 -31.92
CA LEU A 154 7.84 6.36 -30.50
C LEU A 154 7.49 7.82 -30.19
N TYR A 155 6.39 8.04 -29.51
CA TYR A 155 5.92 9.32 -29.02
C TYR A 155 6.04 9.35 -27.50
N ALA A 156 6.59 10.44 -26.96
CA ALA A 156 6.83 10.61 -25.52
C ALA A 156 6.38 11.99 -25.05
N SER A 157 5.47 12.04 -24.09
CA SER A 157 5.05 13.27 -23.43
C SER A 157 6.14 13.75 -22.47
N ASP A 158 6.83 14.84 -22.84
CA ASP A 158 7.76 15.59 -21.98
C ASP A 158 6.95 16.68 -21.25
N PHE A 159 6.42 16.34 -20.06
CA PHE A 159 5.54 17.23 -19.31
C PHE A 159 6.22 18.55 -18.90
N PRO A 160 7.44 18.56 -18.32
CA PRO A 160 8.13 19.81 -18.00
C PRO A 160 8.49 20.64 -19.24
N GLY A 161 8.73 19.95 -20.37
CA GLY A 161 9.05 20.59 -21.64
C GLY A 161 7.82 21.11 -22.40
N ASN A 162 6.60 20.84 -21.93
CA ASN A 162 5.33 21.19 -22.61
C ASN A 162 5.31 20.75 -24.07
N ARG A 163 5.64 19.50 -24.34
CA ARG A 163 5.71 18.95 -25.69
C ARG A 163 5.57 17.44 -25.72
N VAL A 164 5.18 16.92 -26.89
CA VAL A 164 5.35 15.53 -27.24
C VAL A 164 6.57 15.41 -28.14
N ARG A 165 7.52 14.59 -27.77
CA ARG A 165 8.73 14.31 -28.55
C ARG A 165 8.55 13.04 -29.37
N VAL A 166 8.96 13.10 -30.62
CA VAL A 166 8.84 11.98 -31.56
C VAL A 166 10.23 11.45 -31.90
N TYR A 167 10.39 10.16 -31.72
CA TYR A 167 11.61 9.42 -32.04
C TYR A 167 11.29 8.27 -32.98
N THR A 168 12.29 7.73 -33.64
CA THR A 168 12.18 6.36 -34.15
C THR A 168 12.21 5.38 -32.98
N THR A 169 11.72 4.16 -33.16
CA THR A 169 11.86 3.09 -32.15
C THR A 169 13.33 2.69 -31.90
N ALA A 170 14.26 3.16 -32.76
CA ALA A 170 15.70 3.06 -32.58
C ALA A 170 16.32 4.24 -31.81
N GLY A 171 15.48 5.16 -31.27
CA GLY A 171 15.92 6.27 -30.42
C GLY A 171 16.38 7.53 -31.16
N VAL A 172 16.21 7.60 -32.49
CA VAL A 172 16.60 8.77 -33.26
C VAL A 172 15.49 9.82 -33.20
N TRP A 173 15.81 11.01 -32.66
CA TRP A 173 14.89 12.15 -32.61
C TRP A 173 14.43 12.56 -34.02
N GLN A 174 13.16 12.89 -34.15
CA GLN A 174 12.52 13.32 -35.40
C GLN A 174 12.01 14.75 -35.33
N ARG A 175 11.21 15.07 -34.32
CA ARG A 175 10.57 16.37 -34.13
C ARG A 175 9.94 16.50 -32.75
N ASP A 176 9.53 17.72 -32.41
CA ASP A 176 8.71 18.03 -31.24
C ASP A 176 7.33 18.57 -31.68
N ILE A 177 6.30 18.28 -30.87
CA ILE A 177 4.94 18.83 -31.02
C ILE A 177 4.65 19.58 -29.73
N ASN A 178 4.43 20.89 -29.81
CA ASN A 178 4.19 21.74 -28.64
C ASN A 178 2.78 21.49 -28.09
N VAL A 179 2.70 21.07 -26.86
CA VAL A 179 1.45 20.78 -26.12
C VAL A 179 1.64 21.19 -24.67
N SER A 180 0.82 22.08 -24.15
CA SER A 180 0.85 22.45 -22.74
C SER A 180 0.37 21.31 -21.87
N GLY A 181 1.19 20.87 -20.89
CA GLY A 181 0.86 19.82 -19.94
C GLY A 181 0.44 18.48 -20.60
N PRO A 182 1.26 17.92 -21.52
CA PRO A 182 0.93 16.68 -22.21
C PRO A 182 0.87 15.51 -21.21
N GLY A 183 -0.15 14.66 -21.35
CA GLY A 183 -0.36 13.47 -20.54
C GLY A 183 -0.35 12.18 -21.37
N ALA A 184 -1.31 11.31 -21.13
CA ALA A 184 -1.45 10.05 -21.85
C ALA A 184 -1.56 10.25 -23.36
N LEU A 185 -1.04 9.28 -24.11
CA LEU A 185 -0.96 9.31 -25.58
C LEU A 185 -1.67 8.11 -26.20
N ALA A 186 -2.30 8.33 -27.35
CA ALA A 186 -2.68 7.28 -28.28
C ALA A 186 -2.39 7.70 -29.73
N VAL A 187 -2.19 6.74 -30.62
CA VAL A 187 -2.03 6.98 -32.06
C VAL A 187 -3.08 6.20 -32.80
N ASP A 188 -3.84 6.85 -33.67
CA ASP A 188 -4.90 6.20 -34.44
C ASP A 188 -4.39 5.52 -35.72
N GLY A 189 -5.29 4.85 -36.45
CA GLY A 189 -4.94 4.12 -37.67
C GLY A 189 -4.47 5.01 -38.83
N ALA A 190 -4.73 6.32 -38.81
CA ALA A 190 -4.25 7.28 -39.77
C ALA A 190 -2.89 7.89 -39.35
N GLY A 191 -2.38 7.55 -38.16
CA GLY A 191 -1.17 8.07 -37.57
C GLY A 191 -1.37 9.41 -36.85
N ASN A 192 -2.61 9.88 -36.63
CA ASN A 192 -2.85 11.06 -35.81
C ASN A 192 -2.56 10.76 -34.34
N ILE A 193 -2.02 11.77 -33.68
CA ILE A 193 -1.59 11.68 -32.29
C ILE A 193 -2.66 12.33 -31.41
N TRP A 194 -3.18 11.57 -30.45
CA TRP A 194 -4.14 12.01 -29.45
C TRP A 194 -3.41 12.23 -28.13
N VAL A 195 -3.53 13.43 -27.55
CA VAL A 195 -2.79 13.86 -26.36
C VAL A 195 -3.78 14.31 -25.30
N ALA A 196 -3.81 13.60 -24.17
CA ALA A 196 -4.60 14.02 -23.02
C ALA A 196 -3.96 15.22 -22.31
N GLN A 197 -4.77 16.22 -21.99
CA GLN A 197 -4.40 17.35 -21.12
C GLN A 197 -5.22 17.25 -19.83
N LYS A 198 -4.66 16.57 -18.84
CA LYS A 198 -5.35 16.21 -17.61
C LYS A 198 -5.92 17.42 -16.87
N SER A 199 -5.14 18.49 -16.71
CA SER A 199 -5.58 19.69 -15.97
C SER A 199 -6.62 20.52 -16.73
N ALA A 200 -6.62 20.43 -18.06
CA ALA A 200 -7.56 21.17 -18.91
C ALA A 200 -8.86 20.41 -19.20
N GLY A 201 -8.90 19.10 -18.91
CA GLY A 201 -10.03 18.23 -19.24
C GLY A 201 -10.23 18.07 -20.74
N THR A 202 -9.16 18.12 -21.54
CA THR A 202 -9.20 18.05 -23.00
C THR A 202 -8.34 16.92 -23.55
N ILE A 203 -8.67 16.50 -24.76
CA ILE A 203 -7.84 15.59 -25.57
C ILE A 203 -7.63 16.25 -26.93
N LEU A 204 -6.39 16.51 -27.26
CA LEU A 204 -6.01 17.18 -28.52
C LEU A 204 -5.61 16.18 -29.58
N GLU A 205 -6.04 16.39 -30.81
CA GLU A 205 -5.60 15.65 -31.99
C GLU A 205 -4.58 16.46 -32.80
N PHE A 206 -3.51 15.79 -33.20
CA PHE A 206 -2.51 16.30 -34.14
C PHE A 206 -2.37 15.34 -35.33
N ASP A 207 -2.19 15.86 -36.52
CA ASP A 207 -1.84 15.05 -37.68
C ASP A 207 -0.43 14.43 -37.54
N PRO A 208 -0.03 13.49 -38.41
CA PRO A 208 1.30 12.89 -38.38
C PRO A 208 2.45 13.90 -38.52
N THR A 209 2.20 15.12 -38.99
CA THR A 209 3.21 16.18 -39.08
C THR A 209 3.28 17.05 -37.83
N GLY A 210 2.34 16.89 -36.89
CA GLY A 210 2.24 17.67 -35.65
C GLY A 210 1.35 18.92 -35.76
N ARG A 211 0.51 19.05 -36.78
CA ARG A 211 -0.44 20.16 -36.90
C ARG A 211 -1.71 19.82 -36.10
N PRO A 212 -2.24 20.77 -35.32
CA PRO A 212 -3.50 20.59 -34.61
C PRO A 212 -4.67 20.30 -35.56
N ARG A 213 -5.58 19.40 -35.16
CA ARG A 213 -6.79 19.03 -35.91
C ARG A 213 -8.06 19.24 -35.09
N ASN A 214 -8.39 18.28 -34.26
CA ASN A 214 -9.59 18.27 -33.43
C ASN A 214 -9.26 18.41 -31.95
N THR A 215 -10.26 18.79 -31.18
CA THR A 215 -10.21 18.79 -29.73
C THR A 215 -11.47 18.10 -29.20
N ILE A 216 -11.29 17.11 -28.35
CA ILE A 216 -12.36 16.57 -27.52
C ILE A 216 -12.38 17.40 -26.24
N GLN A 217 -13.42 18.18 -26.02
CA GLN A 217 -13.68 18.83 -24.77
C GLN A 217 -14.47 17.88 -23.88
N MET A 218 -13.84 17.33 -22.87
CA MET A 218 -14.53 16.63 -21.79
C MET A 218 -15.21 17.64 -20.85
N SER A 219 -15.87 17.21 -19.80
CA SER A 219 -16.37 18.17 -18.82
C SER A 219 -15.21 18.93 -18.15
N THR A 220 -15.44 20.13 -17.64
CA THR A 220 -14.41 20.94 -17.00
C THR A 220 -13.81 20.30 -15.75
N ALA A 221 -14.55 19.36 -15.13
CA ALA A 221 -14.09 18.58 -13.99
C ALA A 221 -13.42 17.27 -14.39
N SER A 222 -13.55 16.84 -15.64
CA SER A 222 -12.92 15.61 -16.17
C SER A 222 -11.40 15.73 -16.18
N ARG A 223 -10.74 14.61 -15.94
CA ARG A 223 -9.27 14.51 -15.91
C ARG A 223 -8.82 13.31 -16.71
N PRO A 224 -8.67 13.44 -18.05
CA PRO A 224 -8.22 12.34 -18.89
C PRO A 224 -6.85 11.85 -18.46
N SER A 225 -6.76 10.59 -18.05
CA SER A 225 -5.59 9.97 -17.44
C SER A 225 -5.01 8.80 -18.23
N ALA A 226 -5.84 8.17 -19.08
CA ALA A 226 -5.43 7.06 -19.95
C ALA A 226 -6.10 7.21 -21.31
N LEU A 227 -5.38 6.86 -22.39
CA LEU A 227 -5.91 6.83 -23.75
C LEU A 227 -5.63 5.46 -24.39
N TYR A 228 -6.60 4.97 -25.14
CA TYR A 228 -6.48 3.77 -25.96
C TYR A 228 -7.25 3.93 -27.28
N PHE A 229 -6.59 3.67 -28.40
CA PHE A 229 -7.24 3.61 -29.71
C PHE A 229 -7.64 2.18 -30.04
N ASP A 230 -8.94 1.98 -30.24
CA ASP A 230 -9.49 0.70 -30.74
C ASP A 230 -9.56 0.72 -32.27
N ALA A 231 -8.62 0.07 -32.91
CA ALA A 231 -8.54 0.00 -34.34
C ALA A 231 -9.71 -0.78 -35.00
N THR A 232 -10.37 -1.68 -34.25
CA THR A 232 -11.49 -2.48 -34.75
C THR A 232 -12.74 -1.63 -34.95
N THR A 233 -12.97 -0.67 -34.06
CA THR A 233 -14.16 0.18 -34.04
C THR A 233 -13.88 1.62 -34.49
N VAL A 234 -12.61 1.99 -34.73
CA VAL A 234 -12.13 3.36 -34.98
C VAL A 234 -12.61 4.32 -33.89
N GLN A 235 -12.39 3.92 -32.66
CA GLN A 235 -12.81 4.66 -31.47
C GLN A 235 -11.64 4.97 -30.56
N LEU A 236 -11.69 6.13 -29.92
CA LEU A 236 -10.76 6.52 -28.86
C LEU A 236 -11.45 6.32 -27.50
N MET A 237 -10.82 5.54 -26.63
CA MET A 237 -11.22 5.36 -25.24
C MET A 237 -10.38 6.23 -24.36
N ALA A 238 -11.01 6.95 -23.42
CA ALA A 238 -10.35 7.83 -22.47
C ALA A 238 -10.78 7.48 -21.04
N GLY A 239 -9.83 7.16 -20.18
CA GLY A 239 -10.04 7.03 -18.73
C GLY A 239 -10.18 8.41 -18.10
N ASP A 240 -11.17 8.55 -17.22
CA ASP A 240 -11.40 9.78 -16.46
C ASP A 240 -11.16 9.53 -14.99
N GLU A 241 -10.18 10.21 -14.40
CA GLU A 241 -9.94 10.21 -12.94
C GLU A 241 -10.58 11.43 -12.24
N GLY A 242 -11.36 12.22 -12.98
CA GLY A 242 -12.22 13.25 -12.42
C GLY A 242 -13.49 12.65 -11.77
N PRO A 243 -14.51 13.49 -11.49
CA PRO A 243 -15.71 13.03 -10.76
C PRO A 243 -16.47 11.88 -11.41
N ASP A 244 -16.38 11.70 -12.73
CA ASP A 244 -17.09 10.62 -13.42
C ASP A 244 -16.46 9.24 -13.20
N MET A 245 -15.16 9.14 -13.00
CA MET A 245 -14.39 7.91 -12.70
C MET A 245 -14.75 6.72 -13.58
N ASN A 246 -14.89 6.96 -14.87
CA ASN A 246 -15.28 5.96 -15.86
C ASN A 246 -14.45 6.08 -17.15
N ILE A 247 -14.72 5.21 -18.10
CA ILE A 247 -14.10 5.25 -19.42
C ILE A 247 -15.10 5.82 -20.41
N LYS A 248 -14.72 6.89 -21.10
CA LYS A 248 -15.50 7.53 -22.16
C LYS A 248 -14.98 7.05 -23.52
N THR A 249 -15.88 6.66 -24.42
CA THR A 249 -15.54 6.18 -25.77
C THR A 249 -16.07 7.17 -26.80
N TYR A 250 -15.17 7.61 -27.68
CA TYR A 250 -15.45 8.60 -28.73
C TYR A 250 -15.30 7.95 -30.11
N ASN A 251 -16.28 8.17 -31.01
CA ASN A 251 -16.08 7.93 -32.42
C ASN A 251 -15.19 9.04 -32.98
N ILE A 252 -14.10 8.68 -33.65
CA ILE A 252 -13.12 9.61 -34.22
C ILE A 252 -12.99 9.52 -35.74
N SER A 253 -13.93 8.84 -36.44
CA SER A 253 -13.93 8.75 -37.89
C SER A 253 -14.24 10.07 -38.61
N GLY A 254 -14.68 11.09 -37.87
CA GLY A 254 -14.97 12.45 -38.33
C GLY A 254 -14.73 13.45 -37.19
N THR A 255 -15.65 14.40 -37.01
CA THR A 255 -15.64 15.22 -35.79
C THR A 255 -15.88 14.34 -34.58
N PRO A 256 -14.98 14.34 -33.59
CA PRO A 256 -15.09 13.46 -32.45
C PRO A 256 -16.39 13.63 -31.68
N CYS A 257 -17.07 12.55 -31.35
CA CYS A 257 -18.30 12.55 -30.57
C CYS A 257 -18.34 11.39 -29.57
N LEU A 258 -18.84 11.65 -28.35
CA LEU A 258 -19.04 10.63 -27.32
C LEU A 258 -20.11 9.63 -27.77
N VAL A 259 -19.80 8.33 -27.75
CA VAL A 259 -20.72 7.27 -28.15
C VAL A 259 -21.14 6.35 -27.03
N SER A 260 -20.29 6.19 -26.02
CA SER A 260 -20.61 5.36 -24.85
C SER A 260 -19.70 5.65 -23.67
N THR A 261 -20.12 5.15 -22.50
CA THR A 261 -19.33 5.12 -21.27
C THR A 261 -19.25 3.69 -20.75
N PHE A 262 -18.15 3.36 -20.09
CA PHE A 262 -17.97 2.08 -19.40
C PHE A 262 -17.51 2.33 -17.97
N GLY A 263 -18.22 1.76 -17.01
CA GLY A 263 -18.07 2.03 -15.58
C GLY A 263 -19.25 2.80 -15.02
N ILE A 264 -19.40 2.73 -13.70
CA ILE A 264 -20.43 3.47 -12.97
C ILE A 264 -19.97 4.92 -12.89
N GLN A 265 -20.85 5.86 -13.23
CA GLN A 265 -20.57 7.29 -13.07
C GLN A 265 -20.38 7.63 -11.58
N GLY A 266 -19.29 8.32 -11.26
CA GLY A 266 -18.89 8.55 -9.88
C GLY A 266 -18.05 7.41 -9.28
N GLY A 267 -17.92 6.29 -9.98
CA GLY A 267 -17.08 5.17 -9.56
C GLY A 267 -17.34 4.74 -8.12
N TYR A 268 -16.30 4.65 -7.31
CA TYR A 268 -16.40 4.27 -5.91
C TYR A 268 -17.07 5.34 -5.01
N LEU A 269 -17.20 6.57 -5.48
CA LEU A 269 -17.90 7.65 -4.76
C LEU A 269 -19.41 7.69 -5.05
N ASP A 270 -19.90 6.90 -6.03
CA ASP A 270 -21.33 6.83 -6.33
C ASP A 270 -22.14 6.27 -5.15
N THR A 271 -23.23 6.96 -4.82
CA THR A 271 -24.16 6.56 -3.75
C THR A 271 -25.49 6.04 -4.28
N THR A 272 -25.70 6.02 -5.61
CA THR A 272 -26.96 5.59 -6.22
C THR A 272 -27.00 4.07 -6.42
N THR A 273 -25.86 3.44 -6.66
CA THR A 273 -25.75 1.99 -6.93
C THR A 273 -24.98 1.24 -5.83
N GLY A 274 -24.53 1.93 -4.78
CA GLY A 274 -23.77 1.33 -3.69
C GLY A 274 -23.42 2.32 -2.60
N ILE A 275 -22.49 1.93 -1.73
CA ILE A 275 -22.05 2.73 -0.59
C ILE A 275 -20.83 3.56 -1.01
N LYS A 276 -20.77 4.84 -0.58
CA LYS A 276 -19.64 5.75 -0.87
C LYS A 276 -18.32 5.15 -0.34
N GLY A 277 -17.33 5.12 -1.19
CA GLY A 277 -16.04 4.48 -0.93
C GLY A 277 -15.93 3.03 -1.41
N GLN A 278 -17.03 2.32 -1.60
CA GLN A 278 -17.04 0.92 -2.02
C GLN A 278 -16.46 0.76 -3.44
N VAL A 279 -15.49 -0.15 -3.59
CA VAL A 279 -14.93 -0.53 -4.90
C VAL A 279 -15.53 -1.84 -5.39
N GLY A 280 -15.44 -2.12 -6.69
CA GLY A 280 -15.95 -3.36 -7.28
C GLY A 280 -15.92 -3.36 -8.79
N ALA A 281 -16.55 -4.35 -9.40
CA ALA A 281 -16.70 -4.39 -10.85
C ALA A 281 -17.34 -3.10 -11.36
N LYS A 282 -16.66 -2.39 -12.27
CA LYS A 282 -17.10 -1.12 -12.85
C LYS A 282 -17.25 0.06 -11.87
N ARG A 283 -16.93 -0.11 -10.59
CA ARG A 283 -16.80 0.99 -9.61
C ARG A 283 -15.33 1.34 -9.48
N PHE A 284 -14.86 2.12 -10.45
CA PHE A 284 -13.44 2.48 -10.56
C PHE A 284 -13.06 3.54 -9.54
N THR A 285 -11.76 3.56 -9.23
CA THR A 285 -11.14 4.59 -8.37
C THR A 285 -10.45 5.66 -9.21
N ARG A 286 -9.43 5.26 -9.96
CA ARG A 286 -8.70 6.10 -10.93
C ARG A 286 -8.30 5.23 -12.10
N VAL A 287 -8.87 5.49 -13.26
CA VAL A 287 -8.52 4.74 -14.47
C VAL A 287 -7.24 5.32 -15.06
N VAL A 288 -6.10 4.64 -14.84
CA VAL A 288 -4.78 5.10 -15.31
C VAL A 288 -4.22 4.25 -16.45
N GLY A 289 -4.92 3.19 -16.85
CA GLY A 289 -4.55 2.38 -18.01
C GLY A 289 -5.76 1.69 -18.63
N ILE A 290 -5.77 1.63 -19.96
CA ILE A 290 -6.81 0.98 -20.77
C ILE A 290 -6.12 0.21 -21.89
N GLY A 291 -6.58 -0.99 -22.18
CA GLY A 291 -6.14 -1.76 -23.33
C GLY A 291 -7.13 -2.86 -23.70
N LYS A 292 -7.03 -3.36 -24.92
CA LYS A 292 -7.76 -4.54 -25.38
C LYS A 292 -6.80 -5.56 -25.99
N ASP A 293 -7.14 -6.82 -25.84
CA ASP A 293 -6.48 -7.90 -26.60
C ASP A 293 -7.14 -8.10 -27.99
N ALA A 294 -6.53 -8.95 -28.81
CA ALA A 294 -7.06 -9.26 -30.14
C ALA A 294 -8.42 -9.96 -30.10
N THR A 295 -8.81 -10.55 -28.98
CA THR A 295 -10.11 -11.18 -28.79
C THR A 295 -11.18 -10.18 -28.37
N GLY A 296 -10.80 -8.94 -28.06
CA GLY A 296 -11.68 -7.84 -27.66
C GLY A 296 -12.02 -7.80 -26.18
N ASN A 297 -11.30 -8.52 -25.33
CA ASN A 297 -11.38 -8.33 -23.89
C ASN A 297 -10.79 -6.97 -23.51
N LEU A 298 -11.47 -6.27 -22.61
CA LEU A 298 -11.06 -4.98 -22.08
C LEU A 298 -10.31 -5.16 -20.78
N TYR A 299 -9.16 -4.50 -20.67
CA TYR A 299 -8.35 -4.43 -19.46
C TYR A 299 -8.33 -3.00 -18.94
N VAL A 300 -8.59 -2.84 -17.66
CA VAL A 300 -8.62 -1.55 -16.97
C VAL A 300 -7.68 -1.60 -15.79
N LEU A 301 -6.72 -0.70 -15.78
CA LEU A 301 -5.84 -0.47 -14.63
C LEU A 301 -6.42 0.67 -13.80
N ASN A 302 -6.79 0.33 -12.58
CA ASN A 302 -7.09 1.29 -11.54
C ASN A 302 -5.85 1.48 -10.66
N ASN A 303 -5.67 2.70 -10.19
CA ASN A 303 -4.70 3.04 -9.19
C ASN A 303 -5.46 3.76 -8.07
N PRO A 304 -5.84 3.08 -6.98
CA PRO A 304 -6.57 3.70 -5.87
C PRO A 304 -5.85 4.94 -5.33
N TRP A 305 -6.62 5.87 -4.77
CA TRP A 305 -6.05 7.03 -4.12
C TRP A 305 -5.35 6.65 -2.82
N GLY A 306 -4.29 7.37 -2.52
CA GLY A 306 -3.52 7.26 -1.30
C GLY A 306 -2.25 6.43 -1.47
N GLY A 307 -1.24 6.74 -0.71
CA GLY A 307 0.05 6.11 -0.72
C GLY A 307 1.13 6.94 -0.06
N THR A 308 2.21 6.32 0.35
CA THR A 308 3.26 6.96 1.14
C THR A 308 4.49 7.35 0.34
N TRP A 309 4.69 6.81 -0.86
CA TRP A 309 5.87 7.12 -1.67
C TRP A 309 5.54 7.94 -2.92
N ASP A 310 6.43 8.87 -3.23
CA ASP A 310 6.49 9.65 -4.47
C ASP A 310 5.14 10.20 -4.95
N LEU A 311 4.69 11.26 -4.30
CA LEU A 311 3.53 12.08 -4.63
C LEU A 311 2.21 11.76 -3.90
N GLY A 312 2.18 10.81 -2.96
CA GLY A 312 1.03 10.62 -2.05
C GLY A 312 -0.32 10.29 -2.72
N ARG A 313 -0.29 9.85 -3.99
CA ARG A 313 -1.51 9.72 -4.79
C ARG A 313 -1.86 8.28 -5.16
N ASP A 314 -0.91 7.38 -5.00
CA ASP A 314 -0.98 6.05 -5.56
C ASP A 314 -1.16 4.99 -4.46
N GLY A 315 -2.29 4.34 -4.44
CA GLY A 315 -2.72 3.41 -3.38
C GLY A 315 -2.67 1.93 -3.76
N GLY A 316 -1.79 1.53 -4.64
CA GLY A 316 -1.63 0.15 -5.07
C GLY A 316 -1.93 -0.10 -6.53
N THR A 317 -2.07 -1.35 -6.89
CA THR A 317 -2.42 -1.81 -8.24
C THR A 317 -3.74 -2.56 -8.20
N ASP A 318 -4.65 -2.23 -9.10
CA ASP A 318 -5.94 -2.92 -9.26
C ASP A 318 -6.27 -3.06 -10.75
N ILE A 319 -6.03 -4.25 -11.31
CA ILE A 319 -6.25 -4.56 -12.73
C ILE A 319 -7.50 -5.40 -12.86
N HIS A 320 -8.43 -4.94 -13.67
CA HIS A 320 -9.66 -5.65 -14.00
C HIS A 320 -9.66 -6.09 -15.46
N SER A 321 -10.03 -7.34 -15.72
CA SER A 321 -10.31 -7.87 -17.06
C SER A 321 -11.79 -8.06 -17.27
N TYR A 322 -12.30 -7.56 -18.40
CA TYR A 322 -13.69 -7.69 -18.80
C TYR A 322 -13.80 -8.37 -20.15
N GLY A 323 -14.70 -9.34 -20.27
CA GLY A 323 -15.08 -9.92 -21.55
C GLY A 323 -15.80 -8.91 -22.45
N ARG A 324 -16.03 -9.28 -23.72
CA ARG A 324 -16.76 -8.43 -24.71
C ARG A 324 -18.15 -7.98 -24.24
N SER A 325 -18.82 -8.78 -23.42
CA SER A 325 -20.12 -8.42 -22.82
C SER A 325 -20.00 -7.38 -21.69
N GLY A 326 -18.79 -7.02 -21.29
CA GLY A 326 -18.52 -6.16 -20.14
C GLY A 326 -18.69 -6.85 -18.79
N SER A 327 -18.70 -8.20 -18.74
CA SER A 327 -18.65 -8.99 -17.51
C SER A 327 -17.21 -9.08 -17.00
N LEU A 328 -17.03 -8.88 -15.69
CA LEU A 328 -15.72 -9.05 -15.03
C LEU A 328 -15.30 -10.53 -15.14
N GLN A 329 -14.09 -10.77 -15.61
CA GLN A 329 -13.50 -12.11 -15.74
C GLN A 329 -12.58 -12.40 -14.57
N TRP A 330 -11.68 -11.46 -14.25
CA TRP A 330 -10.76 -11.55 -13.14
C TRP A 330 -10.27 -10.16 -12.74
N LYS A 331 -9.64 -10.09 -11.58
CA LYS A 331 -8.91 -8.92 -11.07
C LYS A 331 -7.61 -9.33 -10.41
N LEU A 332 -6.61 -8.47 -10.51
CA LEU A 332 -5.33 -8.55 -9.81
C LEU A 332 -5.17 -7.34 -8.94
N GLN A 333 -4.76 -7.54 -7.71
CA GLN A 333 -4.64 -6.46 -6.74
C GLN A 333 -3.36 -6.59 -5.94
N SER A 334 -2.69 -5.48 -5.70
CA SER A 334 -1.60 -5.37 -4.76
C SER A 334 -1.82 -4.20 -3.83
N LEU A 335 -1.20 -4.29 -2.68
CA LEU A 335 -1.06 -3.19 -1.75
C LEU A 335 0.00 -2.23 -2.28
N ASN A 336 -0.09 -0.99 -1.86
CA ASN A 336 1.07 -0.15 -1.93
C ASN A 336 1.96 -0.41 -0.69
N PHE A 337 3.14 0.18 -0.72
CA PHE A 337 4.14 0.12 0.33
C PHE A 337 3.72 0.94 1.56
N GLU A 338 2.70 0.53 2.29
CA GLU A 338 2.19 1.34 3.41
C GLU A 338 2.18 0.62 4.75
N GLY A 339 2.89 -0.46 4.86
CA GLY A 339 2.92 -1.15 6.13
C GLY A 339 1.57 -1.78 6.46
N VAL A 340 1.11 -1.57 7.63
CA VAL A 340 0.19 -2.42 8.35
C VAL A 340 -1.27 -2.23 7.98
N ALA A 341 -1.98 -3.32 7.83
CA ALA A 341 -3.44 -3.32 7.80
C ALA A 341 -4.02 -3.76 9.17
N ALA A 342 -4.80 -2.89 9.79
CA ALA A 342 -5.46 -3.18 11.06
C ALA A 342 -6.71 -4.05 10.87
N PRO A 343 -6.85 -5.18 11.57
CA PRO A 343 -8.12 -5.90 11.63
C PRO A 343 -9.22 -5.02 12.22
N ASP A 344 -10.39 -4.97 11.60
CA ASP A 344 -11.53 -4.18 12.09
C ASP A 344 -12.29 -4.90 13.19
N PRO A 345 -12.27 -4.41 14.43
CA PRO A 345 -13.04 -4.98 15.53
C PRO A 345 -14.54 -5.02 15.27
N GLY A 346 -15.07 -4.04 14.53
CA GLY A 346 -16.50 -3.98 14.24
C GLY A 346 -16.98 -4.99 13.21
N THR A 347 -16.06 -5.68 12.54
CA THR A 347 -16.36 -6.83 11.66
C THR A 347 -15.81 -8.14 12.19
N ASP A 348 -15.47 -8.18 13.48
CA ASP A 348 -14.80 -9.31 14.13
C ASP A 348 -13.53 -9.74 13.38
N GLY A 349 -12.75 -8.77 12.89
CA GLY A 349 -11.52 -9.00 12.15
C GLY A 349 -11.72 -9.63 10.75
N ALA A 350 -12.90 -9.45 10.13
CA ALA A 350 -13.13 -9.89 8.76
C ALA A 350 -12.62 -8.89 7.72
N TYR A 351 -12.61 -7.60 8.06
CA TYR A 351 -12.05 -6.53 7.23
C TYR A 351 -10.74 -6.04 7.81
N PHE A 352 -9.88 -5.52 6.93
CA PHE A 352 -8.56 -4.99 7.26
C PHE A 352 -8.41 -3.60 6.66
N TYR A 353 -8.00 -2.66 7.49
CA TYR A 353 -7.79 -1.27 7.11
C TYR A 353 -6.29 -1.00 6.97
N GLY A 354 -5.81 -0.88 5.75
CA GLY A 354 -4.56 -0.17 5.44
C GLY A 354 -4.86 1.33 5.34
N GLY A 355 -3.88 2.19 5.44
CA GLY A 355 -4.08 3.65 5.55
C GLY A 355 -5.09 4.29 4.60
N THR A 356 -5.33 3.71 3.43
CA THR A 356 -6.23 4.25 2.40
C THR A 356 -7.24 3.24 1.86
N ASN A 357 -6.99 1.95 2.00
CA ASN A 357 -7.81 0.89 1.44
C ASN A 357 -8.32 -0.07 2.51
N ILE A 358 -9.47 -0.66 2.24
CA ILE A 358 -10.08 -1.70 3.07
C ILE A 358 -10.09 -2.99 2.26
N TYR A 359 -9.70 -4.09 2.90
CA TYR A 359 -9.56 -5.41 2.28
C TYR A 359 -10.39 -6.46 3.02
N THR A 360 -10.82 -7.50 2.32
CA THR A 360 -11.24 -8.76 2.95
C THR A 360 -10.02 -9.59 3.29
N GLY A 361 -10.06 -10.29 4.41
CA GLY A 361 -8.92 -11.03 4.93
C GLY A 361 -8.86 -12.49 4.49
N SER A 362 -8.75 -12.75 3.20
CA SER A 362 -8.54 -14.12 2.70
C SER A 362 -7.59 -14.11 1.50
N ALA A 363 -6.91 -15.23 1.25
CA ALA A 363 -6.12 -15.45 0.05
C ALA A 363 -7.00 -15.20 -1.19
N GLY A 364 -6.51 -14.37 -2.11
CA GLY A 364 -7.36 -13.83 -3.15
C GLY A 364 -8.40 -12.84 -2.63
N GLY A 365 -8.23 -12.36 -1.41
CA GLY A 365 -8.97 -11.25 -0.82
C GLY A 365 -8.92 -10.04 -1.72
N THR A 366 -9.87 -9.15 -1.57
CA THR A 366 -10.09 -8.08 -2.54
C THR A 366 -10.23 -6.76 -1.82
N PHE A 367 -9.92 -5.69 -2.53
CA PHE A 367 -10.32 -4.36 -2.09
C PHE A 367 -11.84 -4.31 -1.93
N VAL A 368 -12.27 -3.93 -0.75
CA VAL A 368 -13.68 -3.66 -0.44
C VAL A 368 -13.98 -2.20 -0.69
N ALA A 369 -13.07 -1.33 -0.30
CA ALA A 369 -13.26 0.11 -0.42
C ALA A 369 -11.90 0.85 -0.53
N ASN A 370 -11.95 2.04 -1.13
CA ASN A 370 -10.96 3.09 -0.95
C ASN A 370 -11.55 4.15 -0.03
N THR A 371 -10.79 4.59 0.96
CA THR A 371 -11.27 5.49 2.02
C THR A 371 -10.99 6.96 1.75
N VAL A 372 -10.29 7.27 0.67
CA VAL A 372 -9.89 8.65 0.30
C VAL A 372 -10.88 9.23 -0.68
N ASP A 373 -11.35 10.43 -0.43
CA ASP A 373 -12.12 11.23 -1.38
C ASP A 373 -11.35 12.50 -1.74
N ALA A 374 -10.55 12.41 -2.80
CA ALA A 374 -9.74 13.54 -3.27
C ALA A 374 -10.56 14.67 -3.91
N ILE A 375 -11.85 14.48 -4.12
CA ILE A 375 -12.75 15.48 -4.72
C ILE A 375 -13.33 16.37 -3.63
N ASP A 376 -13.96 15.76 -2.62
CA ASP A 376 -14.57 16.50 -1.50
C ASP A 376 -13.50 16.95 -0.48
N TYR A 377 -12.40 16.19 -0.35
CA TYR A 377 -11.27 16.47 0.57
C TYR A 377 -9.94 16.59 -0.15
N PRO A 378 -9.72 17.62 -1.01
CA PRO A 378 -8.47 17.75 -1.79
C PRO A 378 -7.23 18.05 -0.94
N SER A 379 -7.43 18.45 0.32
CA SER A 379 -6.35 18.68 1.30
C SER A 379 -6.14 17.50 2.25
N ASP A 380 -6.72 16.33 1.97
CA ASP A 380 -6.48 15.13 2.77
C ASP A 380 -4.96 14.86 2.86
N PRO A 381 -4.40 14.77 4.08
CA PRO A 381 -2.96 14.57 4.26
C PRO A 381 -2.46 13.28 3.60
N ARG A 382 -3.32 12.29 3.41
CA ARG A 382 -2.99 11.05 2.68
C ARG A 382 -2.77 11.25 1.17
N LEU A 383 -3.06 12.44 0.65
CA LEU A 383 -2.73 12.85 -0.72
C LEU A 383 -1.38 13.56 -0.83
N ASN A 384 -0.70 13.79 0.29
CA ASN A 384 0.57 14.48 0.34
C ASN A 384 1.61 13.63 1.11
N ILE A 385 2.56 13.09 0.40
CA ILE A 385 3.60 12.23 0.95
C ILE A 385 4.46 12.88 2.04
N ASN A 386 4.65 14.20 1.97
CA ASN A 386 5.48 14.90 2.94
C ASN A 386 4.82 14.97 4.32
N ASP A 387 3.51 14.71 4.39
CA ASP A 387 2.75 14.80 5.63
C ASP A 387 2.57 13.42 6.30
N LEU A 388 2.75 12.34 5.54
CA LEU A 388 2.59 10.97 6.04
C LEU A 388 3.96 10.29 6.04
N GLY A 389 4.58 10.22 7.18
CA GLY A 389 5.79 9.43 7.34
C GLY A 389 5.53 7.93 7.14
N ARG A 390 6.57 7.17 6.85
CA ARG A 390 6.53 5.70 6.78
C ARG A 390 6.13 5.13 8.12
N GLY A 391 4.99 4.42 8.18
CA GLY A 391 4.37 4.38 9.41
C GLY A 391 4.19 3.15 10.20
N GLU A 392 4.99 2.94 11.19
CA GLU A 392 4.68 2.02 12.29
C GLU A 392 3.39 2.37 13.03
N HIS A 393 2.93 3.60 12.89
CA HIS A 393 1.71 4.11 13.50
C HIS A 393 0.52 4.17 12.54
N PHE A 394 0.74 3.86 11.27
CA PHE A 394 -0.35 3.69 10.31
C PHE A 394 -1.28 2.56 10.71
N GLY A 395 -2.55 2.73 10.37
CA GLY A 395 -3.53 1.68 10.52
C GLY A 395 -3.86 1.31 11.95
N GLN A 396 -3.79 2.24 12.92
CA GLN A 396 -4.49 2.05 14.18
C GLN A 396 -5.97 2.38 13.97
N LEU A 397 -6.82 1.47 14.41
CA LEU A 397 -8.26 1.54 14.21
C LEU A 397 -9.00 1.22 15.49
N ALA A 398 -9.91 2.10 15.90
CA ALA A 398 -10.90 1.81 16.91
C ALA A 398 -12.30 1.75 16.30
N ALA A 399 -13.11 0.79 16.75
CA ALA A 399 -14.50 0.63 16.34
C ALA A 399 -15.42 0.87 17.54
N VAL A 400 -16.17 1.96 17.52
CA VAL A 400 -17.14 2.32 18.56
C VAL A 400 -18.55 2.30 17.95
N GLY A 401 -19.23 1.18 18.08
CA GLY A 401 -20.46 0.92 17.35
C GLY A 401 -20.21 0.91 15.83
N ALA A 402 -21.00 1.68 15.08
CA ALA A 402 -20.79 1.86 13.65
C ALA A 402 -19.67 2.86 13.31
N ASN A 403 -19.24 3.66 14.27
CA ASN A 403 -18.18 4.65 14.05
C ASN A 403 -16.80 3.98 14.05
N ARG A 404 -15.92 4.52 13.19
CA ARG A 404 -14.52 4.13 13.09
C ARG A 404 -13.67 5.37 13.28
N ILE A 405 -12.65 5.22 14.11
CA ILE A 405 -11.58 6.19 14.29
C ILE A 405 -10.33 5.55 13.71
N LEU A 406 -9.72 6.21 12.74
CA LEU A 406 -8.49 5.76 12.08
C LEU A 406 -7.38 6.78 12.37
N VAL A 407 -6.20 6.29 12.65
CA VAL A 407 -5.00 7.11 12.82
C VAL A 407 -4.01 6.79 11.72
N ALA A 408 -3.49 7.83 11.09
CA ALA A 408 -2.41 7.74 10.13
C ALA A 408 -1.29 8.72 10.53
N GLY A 409 -0.05 8.36 10.25
CA GLY A 409 1.10 9.20 10.55
C GLY A 409 2.22 8.48 11.27
N GLY A 410 3.37 9.14 11.42
CA GLY A 410 4.34 8.74 12.42
C GLY A 410 5.73 8.32 12.04
N GLN A 411 6.32 8.66 10.90
CA GLN A 411 7.75 8.43 10.77
C GLN A 411 8.60 9.70 10.74
N ASP A 412 8.12 10.77 10.16
CA ASP A 412 8.85 12.04 10.17
C ASP A 412 7.97 13.16 9.61
N PRO A 413 7.90 14.29 10.19
CA PRO A 413 8.10 14.63 11.57
C PRO A 413 6.78 14.77 12.32
N ASP A 414 6.43 13.83 13.16
CA ASP A 414 5.64 14.24 14.31
C ASP A 414 4.15 14.50 14.14
N ASN A 415 3.58 14.26 12.94
CA ASN A 415 2.17 14.52 12.68
C ASN A 415 1.34 13.25 12.74
N PHE A 416 0.38 13.23 13.65
CA PHE A 416 -0.66 12.22 13.70
C PHE A 416 -1.94 12.84 13.15
N TYR A 417 -2.54 12.14 12.18
CA TYR A 417 -3.79 12.53 11.58
C TYR A 417 -4.87 11.56 11.99
N PHE A 418 -5.96 12.13 12.48
CA PHE A 418 -7.15 11.39 12.80
C PHE A 418 -8.14 11.48 11.66
N PHE A 419 -8.80 10.37 11.42
CA PHE A 419 -9.87 10.27 10.45
C PHE A 419 -11.02 9.55 11.10
N HIS A 420 -12.24 9.87 10.67
CA HIS A 420 -13.40 9.13 11.10
C HIS A 420 -14.30 8.78 9.92
N PHE A 421 -15.06 7.73 10.06
CA PHE A 421 -16.19 7.42 9.21
C PHE A 421 -17.22 6.59 9.97
N ASN A 422 -18.46 6.55 9.45
CA ASN A 422 -19.49 5.68 9.96
C ASN A 422 -19.71 4.56 8.95
N ALA A 423 -19.38 3.33 9.31
CA ALA A 423 -19.42 2.16 8.42
C ALA A 423 -20.82 1.83 7.89
N ALA A 424 -21.89 2.34 8.53
CA ALA A 424 -23.26 2.21 8.03
C ALA A 424 -23.56 3.19 6.87
N ASN A 425 -22.81 4.30 6.78
CA ASN A 425 -23.05 5.36 5.80
C ASN A 425 -22.05 5.35 4.64
N GLY A 426 -20.92 4.65 4.79
CA GLY A 426 -19.88 4.57 3.79
C GLY A 426 -18.51 4.30 4.38
N TYR A 427 -17.50 4.35 3.50
CA TYR A 427 -16.12 4.03 3.87
C TYR A 427 -15.16 5.21 3.74
N ILE A 428 -15.63 6.37 3.29
CA ILE A 428 -14.78 7.55 3.18
C ILE A 428 -14.37 8.01 4.56
N ALA A 429 -13.08 8.00 4.82
CA ALA A 429 -12.51 8.47 6.08
C ALA A 429 -12.22 9.98 5.99
N ILE A 430 -12.97 10.73 6.75
CA ILE A 430 -12.94 12.20 6.78
C ILE A 430 -11.78 12.65 7.67
N PRO A 431 -10.88 13.53 7.17
CA PRO A 431 -9.81 14.08 8.00
C PRO A 431 -10.35 14.91 9.15
N ASP A 432 -9.82 14.68 10.35
CA ASP A 432 -10.20 15.39 11.56
C ASP A 432 -9.18 16.43 12.00
N ALA A 433 -9.65 17.39 12.75
CA ALA A 433 -8.76 18.22 13.54
C ALA A 433 -8.18 17.40 14.72
N THR A 434 -7.08 17.86 15.23
CA THR A 434 -6.28 17.26 16.28
C THR A 434 -6.95 17.15 17.63
N LEU A 435 -6.34 16.37 18.52
CA LEU A 435 -6.75 16.22 19.92
C LEU A 435 -6.76 17.55 20.66
N PRO A 436 -7.75 17.79 21.55
CA PRO A 436 -7.83 19.03 22.33
C PRO A 436 -6.61 19.20 23.24
N GLY A 437 -6.01 20.38 23.21
CA GLY A 437 -4.92 20.75 24.10
C GLY A 437 -3.61 19.98 23.92
N ALA A 438 -3.55 19.11 22.93
CA ALA A 438 -2.32 18.44 22.58
C ALA A 438 -1.55 19.28 21.57
N ALA A 439 -0.28 19.43 21.83
CA ALA A 439 0.65 20.00 20.88
C ALA A 439 0.96 18.99 19.74
N PHE A 440 -0.02 18.20 19.31
CA PHE A 440 0.14 17.21 18.24
C PHE A 440 0.53 17.85 16.90
N ASN A 441 0.29 19.15 16.74
CA ASN A 441 0.46 19.83 15.46
C ASN A 441 1.65 20.77 15.40
N THR A 442 2.43 20.94 16.44
CA THR A 442 3.35 22.08 16.38
C THR A 442 4.77 21.87 16.85
N ALA A 443 5.15 20.80 17.47
CA ALA A 443 6.54 20.56 17.85
C ALA A 443 6.74 19.48 18.95
N ALA A 444 5.69 18.97 19.55
CA ALA A 444 5.85 17.88 20.50
C ALA A 444 5.91 16.57 19.71
N ARG A 445 7.09 16.06 19.58
CA ARG A 445 7.35 14.78 18.92
C ARG A 445 6.78 13.65 19.77
N ILE A 446 5.93 12.80 19.18
CA ILE A 446 5.46 11.57 19.83
C ILE A 446 6.56 10.51 19.68
N ARG A 447 7.73 10.79 20.16
CA ARG A 447 8.86 9.84 20.14
C ARG A 447 8.75 8.75 21.20
N GLU A 448 7.84 8.92 22.15
CA GLU A 448 7.70 8.04 23.30
C GLU A 448 6.49 7.10 23.17
N GLY A 449 5.95 6.95 21.94
CA GLY A 449 4.89 6.00 21.63
C GLY A 449 3.49 6.60 21.58
N PHE A 450 2.60 5.88 20.89
CA PHE A 450 1.21 6.25 20.67
C PHE A 450 0.34 4.99 20.62
N CYS A 451 -0.86 5.06 21.18
CA CYS A 451 -1.87 4.01 21.10
C CYS A 451 -3.28 4.61 20.98
N LEU A 452 -4.04 4.14 20.01
CA LEU A 452 -5.49 4.25 19.98
C LEU A 452 -6.05 2.92 20.47
N ASP A 453 -6.68 2.91 21.63
CA ASP A 453 -7.20 1.67 22.22
C ASP A 453 -8.58 1.28 21.69
N SER A 454 -9.09 0.13 22.10
CA SER A 454 -10.36 -0.41 21.60
C SER A 454 -11.59 0.40 22.03
N ASN A 455 -11.49 1.27 23.03
CA ASN A 455 -12.53 2.20 23.43
C ASN A 455 -12.50 3.50 22.62
N GLY A 456 -11.44 3.72 21.83
CA GLY A 456 -11.19 4.97 21.12
C GLY A 456 -10.48 6.02 21.96
N ASP A 457 -9.96 5.64 23.13
CA ASP A 457 -9.12 6.52 23.95
C ASP A 457 -7.72 6.61 23.32
N VAL A 458 -7.07 7.74 23.50
CA VAL A 458 -5.71 7.99 22.99
C VAL A 458 -4.73 8.03 24.16
N TRP A 459 -3.63 7.30 23.98
CA TRP A 459 -2.48 7.27 24.88
C TRP A 459 -1.25 7.73 24.11
N ALA A 460 -0.56 8.76 24.61
CA ALA A 460 0.57 9.35 23.91
C ALA A 460 1.69 9.73 24.86
N GLY A 461 2.92 9.30 24.53
CA GLY A 461 4.14 9.79 25.13
C GLY A 461 4.62 11.03 24.39
N LEU A 462 4.58 12.19 25.05
CA LEU A 462 5.01 13.45 24.44
C LEU A 462 6.45 13.75 24.80
N ASP A 463 7.28 13.96 23.78
CA ASP A 463 8.71 14.28 23.95
C ASP A 463 8.92 15.46 24.90
N GLY A 464 9.86 15.27 25.83
CA GLY A 464 10.20 16.29 26.84
C GLY A 464 9.22 16.42 28.01
N THR A 465 8.06 15.76 27.99
CA THR A 465 7.09 15.82 29.11
C THR A 465 7.34 14.75 30.17
N ASN A 466 8.03 13.69 29.82
CA ASN A 466 8.31 12.56 30.69
C ASN A 466 7.05 11.88 31.24
N ALA A 467 5.95 11.96 30.49
CA ALA A 467 4.63 11.47 30.87
C ALA A 467 3.91 10.80 29.70
N ILE A 468 3.09 9.81 30.01
CA ILE A 468 2.08 9.25 29.12
C ILE A 468 0.79 10.01 29.37
N TRP A 469 0.26 10.60 28.32
CA TRP A 469 -0.99 11.36 28.36
C TRP A 469 -2.15 10.48 27.91
N HIS A 470 -3.20 10.43 28.70
CA HIS A 470 -4.45 9.74 28.39
C HIS A 470 -5.53 10.75 28.03
N TYR A 471 -6.12 10.60 26.84
CA TYR A 471 -7.24 11.38 26.35
C TYR A 471 -8.43 10.43 26.18
N ALA A 472 -9.41 10.54 27.06
CA ALA A 472 -10.59 9.70 27.02
C ALA A 472 -11.54 10.17 25.91
N LEU A 473 -12.04 9.27 25.09
CA LEU A 473 -13.11 9.54 24.13
C LEU A 473 -14.38 9.93 24.87
N THR A 474 -14.91 11.11 24.60
CA THR A 474 -16.14 11.62 25.23
C THR A 474 -17.38 11.39 24.39
N GLY A 475 -17.23 11.05 23.13
CA GLY A 475 -18.30 10.75 22.20
C GLY A 475 -18.00 11.20 20.78
N PHE A 476 -19.07 11.39 20.02
CA PHE A 476 -19.02 11.85 18.64
C PHE A 476 -19.94 13.04 18.48
N ASP A 477 -19.52 14.02 17.70
CA ASP A 477 -20.40 15.14 17.35
C ASP A 477 -21.48 14.76 16.32
N ALA A 478 -22.29 15.73 15.92
CA ALA A 478 -23.38 15.49 14.96
C ALA A 478 -22.90 15.06 13.56
N SER A 479 -21.65 15.31 13.21
CA SER A 479 -21.00 14.86 11.96
C SER A 479 -20.39 13.46 12.05
N GLY A 480 -20.34 12.89 13.26
CA GLY A 480 -19.68 11.62 13.53
C GLY A 480 -18.20 11.75 13.87
N LYS A 481 -17.70 12.98 14.02
CA LYS A 481 -16.32 13.26 14.40
C LYS A 481 -16.10 12.93 15.88
N PRO A 482 -15.03 12.18 16.22
CA PRO A 482 -14.72 11.87 17.61
C PRO A 482 -14.33 13.12 18.40
N THR A 483 -14.70 13.14 19.66
CA THR A 483 -14.34 14.18 20.62
C THR A 483 -13.67 13.55 21.84
N TRP A 484 -12.59 14.16 22.31
CA TRP A 484 -11.84 13.70 23.47
C TRP A 484 -11.83 14.72 24.59
N GLY A 485 -11.73 14.24 25.83
CA GLY A 485 -11.53 15.06 27.01
C GLY A 485 -10.11 15.63 27.09
N ALA A 486 -9.87 16.43 28.12
CA ALA A 486 -8.53 16.94 28.41
C ALA A 486 -7.56 15.79 28.75
N GLY A 487 -6.33 15.90 28.30
CA GLY A 487 -5.30 14.92 28.58
C GLY A 487 -4.92 14.86 30.07
N ILE A 488 -4.80 13.65 30.59
CA ILE A 488 -4.36 13.37 31.97
C ILE A 488 -2.98 12.72 31.93
N PRO A 489 -1.93 13.36 32.46
CA PRO A 489 -0.58 12.82 32.43
C PRO A 489 -0.34 11.80 33.54
N THR A 490 0.40 10.73 33.19
CA THR A 490 0.97 9.77 34.14
C THR A 490 2.48 9.70 33.89
N PRO A 491 3.33 9.82 34.93
CA PRO A 491 4.77 9.75 34.76
C PRO A 491 5.22 8.44 34.12
N ILE A 492 6.17 8.50 33.17
CA ILE A 492 6.80 7.32 32.58
C ILE A 492 7.66 6.62 33.64
N PRO A 493 7.50 5.31 33.89
CA PRO A 493 8.36 4.56 34.78
C PRO A 493 9.83 4.68 34.37
N GLY A 494 10.70 4.93 35.37
CA GLY A 494 12.12 5.16 35.11
C GLY A 494 12.87 3.97 34.50
N THR A 495 12.34 2.75 34.68
CA THR A 495 12.93 1.49 34.23
C THR A 495 12.80 1.25 32.73
N ILE A 496 11.83 1.92 32.07
CA ILE A 496 11.51 1.69 30.66
C ILE A 496 12.07 2.76 29.72
N LYS A 497 12.82 3.71 30.21
CA LYS A 497 13.36 4.79 29.37
C LYS A 497 14.57 4.37 28.53
N PRO A 498 14.71 4.83 27.30
CA PRO A 498 13.74 5.65 26.56
C PRO A 498 12.53 4.83 26.17
N LEU A 499 11.33 5.39 26.34
CA LEU A 499 10.08 4.76 25.89
C LEU A 499 9.91 4.97 24.40
N THR A 500 9.44 3.93 23.68
CA THR A 500 9.19 4.04 22.24
C THR A 500 7.83 3.48 21.80
N ARG A 501 7.23 2.58 22.58
CA ARG A 501 5.89 2.02 22.26
C ARG A 501 5.01 1.99 23.49
N ILE A 502 3.74 2.31 23.26
CA ILE A 502 2.66 2.24 24.22
C ILE A 502 1.56 1.39 23.63
N ILE A 503 1.06 0.42 24.39
CA ILE A 503 -0.16 -0.32 24.07
C ILE A 503 -0.98 -0.38 25.35
N TYR A 504 -2.26 -0.03 25.27
CA TYR A 504 -3.19 -0.19 26.37
C TYR A 504 -4.35 -1.11 25.99
N LEU A 505 -4.64 -2.07 26.85
CA LEU A 505 -5.72 -3.05 26.70
C LEU A 505 -6.81 -2.73 27.72
N PRO A 506 -7.90 -2.03 27.32
CA PRO A 506 -8.94 -1.61 28.26
C PRO A 506 -9.67 -2.77 28.94
N GLU A 507 -9.82 -3.88 28.21
CA GLU A 507 -10.53 -5.08 28.70
C GLU A 507 -9.88 -5.75 29.90
N SER A 508 -8.58 -5.54 30.10
CA SER A 508 -7.81 -6.11 31.22
C SER A 508 -7.11 -5.06 32.07
N ASP A 509 -7.37 -3.77 31.81
CA ASP A 509 -6.64 -2.65 32.43
C ASP A 509 -5.12 -2.85 32.41
N THR A 510 -4.58 -3.20 31.24
CA THR A 510 -3.18 -3.57 31.07
C THR A 510 -2.45 -2.57 30.18
N MET A 511 -1.42 -1.94 30.72
CA MET A 511 -0.49 -1.08 29.99
C MET A 511 0.77 -1.87 29.65
N ILE A 512 1.19 -1.78 28.39
CA ILE A 512 2.39 -2.43 27.85
C ILE A 512 3.29 -1.35 27.29
N LEU A 513 4.50 -1.28 27.83
CA LEU A 513 5.50 -0.28 27.47
C LEU A 513 6.75 -0.96 26.92
N ALA A 514 7.22 -0.54 25.76
CA ALA A 514 8.47 -1.05 25.19
C ALA A 514 9.56 0.00 25.23
N GLN A 515 10.74 -0.42 25.66
CA GLN A 515 11.94 0.39 25.68
C GLN A 515 12.46 0.59 24.25
N GLY A 516 12.94 1.79 23.95
CA GLY A 516 13.72 2.06 22.75
C GLY A 516 15.17 1.62 22.91
N ILE A 517 15.94 1.68 21.84
CA ILE A 517 17.37 1.37 21.87
C ILE A 517 18.11 2.50 22.59
N VAL A 518 18.73 2.17 23.72
CA VAL A 518 19.47 3.16 24.53
C VAL A 518 20.64 3.73 23.73
N GLY A 519 20.68 5.05 23.63
CA GLY A 519 21.74 5.76 22.90
C GLY A 519 21.58 5.82 21.38
N SER A 520 20.51 5.25 20.83
CA SER A 520 20.17 5.37 19.42
C SER A 520 19.40 6.66 19.14
N THR A 521 19.62 7.22 17.97
CA THR A 521 18.75 8.26 17.40
C THR A 521 17.59 7.66 16.60
N ASP A 522 17.60 6.36 16.36
CA ASP A 522 16.50 5.63 15.75
C ASP A 522 15.43 5.32 16.80
N TRP A 523 14.42 6.18 16.85
CA TRP A 523 13.27 6.06 17.74
C TRP A 523 12.22 5.05 17.22
N THR A 524 12.40 4.53 16.01
CA THR A 524 11.47 3.57 15.39
C THR A 524 11.73 2.14 15.83
N SER A 525 12.92 1.82 16.26
CA SER A 525 13.29 0.48 16.73
C SER A 525 13.06 0.32 18.23
N ILE A 526 12.56 -0.85 18.61
CA ILE A 526 12.40 -1.21 20.01
C ILE A 526 13.65 -1.89 20.55
N GLY A 527 13.91 -1.70 21.84
CA GLY A 527 14.95 -2.42 22.57
C GLY A 527 14.48 -3.83 22.98
N SER A 528 15.29 -4.47 23.79
CA SER A 528 15.04 -5.85 24.24
C SER A 528 14.07 -5.97 25.42
N ARG A 529 13.53 -4.86 25.94
CA ARG A 529 12.75 -4.87 27.19
C ARG A 529 11.32 -4.37 26.95
N VAL A 530 10.35 -5.15 27.39
CA VAL A 530 8.93 -4.78 27.45
C VAL A 530 8.42 -4.99 28.86
N GLU A 531 7.74 -4.01 29.40
CA GLU A 531 7.16 -4.03 30.73
C GLU A 531 5.64 -4.05 30.66
N VAL A 532 5.02 -4.95 31.43
CA VAL A 532 3.57 -5.14 31.50
C VAL A 532 3.06 -4.68 32.86
N TYR A 533 2.08 -3.78 32.87
CA TYR A 533 1.48 -3.24 34.09
C TYR A 533 -0.01 -3.57 34.11
N HIS A 534 -0.40 -4.55 34.93
CA HIS A 534 -1.80 -4.86 35.18
C HIS A 534 -2.40 -3.91 36.21
N GLY A 535 -3.60 -3.40 35.97
CA GLY A 535 -4.25 -2.42 36.84
C GLY A 535 -3.69 -1.00 36.69
N TRP A 536 -3.33 -0.59 35.47
CA TRP A 536 -2.77 0.74 35.21
C TRP A 536 -3.68 1.88 35.65
N ARG A 537 -4.94 1.83 35.27
CA ARG A 537 -5.95 2.83 35.71
C ARG A 537 -6.37 2.66 37.16
N ALA A 538 -6.20 1.47 37.72
CA ALA A 538 -6.38 1.21 39.14
C ALA A 538 -5.21 1.74 39.99
N GLY A 539 -4.17 2.31 39.36
CA GLY A 539 -3.06 2.99 40.04
C GLY A 539 -1.73 2.24 40.07
N ASN A 540 -1.64 1.04 39.48
CA ASN A 540 -0.36 0.34 39.35
C ASN A 540 0.45 0.87 38.16
N THR A 541 1.14 1.99 38.39
CA THR A 541 1.96 2.64 37.37
C THR A 541 3.47 2.52 37.63
N THR A 542 3.86 1.70 38.60
CA THR A 542 5.27 1.60 39.04
C THR A 542 5.80 0.18 39.09
N THR A 543 4.95 -0.84 39.17
CA THR A 543 5.36 -2.24 39.32
C THR A 543 4.98 -3.05 38.11
N ALA A 544 5.96 -3.30 37.25
CA ALA A 544 5.78 -4.18 36.09
C ALA A 544 5.83 -5.66 36.48
N ASN A 545 4.84 -6.43 36.02
CA ASN A 545 4.84 -7.88 36.14
C ASN A 545 3.92 -8.48 35.05
N PRO A 546 4.44 -9.23 34.07
CA PRO A 546 5.86 -9.59 33.91
C PRO A 546 6.71 -8.49 33.27
N VAL A 547 8.02 -8.71 33.29
CA VAL A 547 8.99 -8.04 32.42
C VAL A 547 9.44 -9.04 31.36
N ILE A 548 9.18 -8.73 30.10
CA ILE A 548 9.52 -9.57 28.97
C ILE A 548 10.85 -9.10 28.40
N ASN A 549 11.81 -10.03 28.31
CA ASN A 549 13.10 -9.77 27.68
C ASN A 549 13.13 -10.44 26.31
N ILE A 550 13.19 -9.62 25.26
CA ILE A 550 13.28 -10.09 23.88
C ILE A 550 14.74 -10.42 23.59
N THR A 551 15.00 -11.69 23.27
CA THR A 551 16.37 -12.20 23.04
C THR A 551 16.76 -12.25 21.57
N SER A 552 15.78 -12.24 20.66
CA SER A 552 16.03 -12.19 19.23
C SER A 552 16.51 -10.79 18.81
N ALA A 553 17.40 -10.75 17.83
CA ALA A 553 17.99 -9.50 17.35
C ALA A 553 16.96 -8.65 16.56
N ASN A 554 17.13 -7.34 16.63
CA ASN A 554 16.38 -6.34 15.86
C ASN A 554 14.85 -6.42 16.00
N PRO A 555 14.29 -6.44 17.22
CA PRO A 555 12.85 -6.28 17.37
C PRO A 555 12.43 -4.90 16.83
N LYS A 556 11.37 -4.87 16.04
CA LYS A 556 10.96 -3.65 15.33
C LYS A 556 9.56 -3.20 15.69
N SER A 557 8.60 -4.09 15.68
CA SER A 557 7.21 -3.75 15.93
C SER A 557 6.58 -4.70 16.96
N ILE A 558 5.66 -4.15 17.76
CA ILE A 558 4.86 -4.91 18.70
C ILE A 558 3.37 -4.58 18.53
N THR A 559 2.55 -5.55 18.85
CA THR A 559 1.10 -5.39 19.01
C THR A 559 0.61 -6.31 20.12
N ALA A 560 -0.49 -5.99 20.76
CA ALA A 560 -1.06 -6.86 21.78
C ALA A 560 -2.60 -6.88 21.68
N THR A 561 -3.18 -8.01 22.03
CA THR A 561 -4.61 -8.18 22.20
C THR A 561 -4.90 -9.41 23.07
N GLY A 562 -5.96 -9.39 23.86
CA GLY A 562 -6.27 -10.45 24.80
C GLY A 562 -5.11 -10.74 25.75
N ASN A 563 -4.59 -11.95 25.73
CA ASN A 563 -3.54 -12.40 26.66
C ASN A 563 -2.14 -12.41 26.04
N TYR A 564 -1.94 -11.89 24.83
CA TYR A 564 -0.67 -12.03 24.12
C TYR A 564 -0.12 -10.71 23.59
N LEU A 565 1.20 -10.57 23.74
CA LEU A 565 2.05 -9.62 23.06
C LEU A 565 2.70 -10.33 21.87
N PHE A 566 2.61 -9.73 20.69
CA PHE A 566 3.27 -10.19 19.47
C PHE A 566 4.43 -9.26 19.15
N VAL A 567 5.60 -9.85 18.87
CA VAL A 567 6.83 -9.13 18.54
C VAL A 567 7.29 -9.55 17.16
N GLY A 568 7.56 -8.58 16.30
CA GLY A 568 8.12 -8.78 14.99
C GLY A 568 9.50 -8.14 14.85
N TYR A 569 10.28 -8.65 13.89
CA TYR A 569 11.70 -8.36 13.76
C TYR A 569 12.01 -7.83 12.35
N VAL A 570 13.10 -7.06 12.25
CA VAL A 570 13.59 -6.55 10.97
C VAL A 570 14.98 -7.12 10.66
N HIS A 571 15.21 -7.50 9.41
CA HIS A 571 16.49 -7.96 8.83
C HIS A 571 17.12 -9.22 9.45
N THR A 572 16.46 -9.94 10.33
CA THR A 572 17.09 -11.09 11.01
C THR A 572 16.26 -12.36 11.02
N VAL A 573 14.99 -12.24 11.37
CA VAL A 573 14.09 -13.40 11.47
C VAL A 573 12.70 -13.04 10.97
N PRO A 574 12.11 -13.85 10.07
CA PRO A 574 10.80 -13.58 9.50
C PRO A 574 9.64 -13.92 10.45
N ASN A 575 9.94 -14.18 11.71
CA ASN A 575 8.99 -14.73 12.67
C ASN A 575 8.23 -13.62 13.41
N ILE A 576 7.10 -14.01 13.99
CA ILE A 576 6.40 -13.27 15.03
C ILE A 576 6.42 -14.12 16.29
N ASP A 577 6.98 -13.59 17.35
CA ASP A 577 6.97 -14.26 18.66
C ASP A 577 5.75 -13.80 19.46
N ALA A 578 5.03 -14.78 20.04
CA ALA A 578 3.87 -14.56 20.89
C ALA A 578 4.22 -14.81 22.36
N PHE A 579 4.27 -13.73 23.15
CA PHE A 579 4.54 -13.77 24.58
C PHE A 579 3.25 -13.66 25.40
N ASN A 580 3.11 -14.48 26.39
CA ASN A 580 1.99 -14.44 27.31
C ASN A 580 2.11 -13.24 28.25
N LEU A 581 1.10 -12.38 28.28
CA LEU A 581 1.10 -11.15 29.09
C LEU A 581 1.03 -11.39 30.61
N ASN A 582 0.58 -12.58 31.05
CA ASN A 582 0.49 -12.90 32.47
C ASN A 582 1.78 -13.52 33.02
N THR A 583 2.50 -14.28 32.20
CA THR A 583 3.68 -15.04 32.62
C THR A 583 4.98 -14.50 32.08
N GLY A 584 4.94 -13.77 30.95
CA GLY A 584 6.11 -13.33 30.21
C GLY A 584 6.77 -14.44 29.37
N SER A 585 6.20 -15.66 29.36
CA SER A 585 6.74 -16.78 28.57
C SER A 585 6.51 -16.59 27.07
N LEU A 586 7.45 -17.08 26.28
CA LEU A 586 7.26 -17.28 24.85
C LEU A 586 6.44 -18.55 24.65
N ASP A 587 5.19 -18.41 24.22
CA ASP A 587 4.27 -19.54 24.06
C ASP A 587 4.22 -20.04 22.61
N ALA A 588 4.49 -19.18 21.62
CA ALA A 588 4.52 -19.57 20.22
C ALA A 588 5.44 -18.67 19.38
N THR A 589 5.93 -19.23 18.27
CA THR A 589 6.62 -18.49 17.20
C THR A 589 5.88 -18.78 15.89
N LEU A 590 5.29 -17.76 15.28
CA LEU A 590 4.60 -17.85 14.01
C LEU A 590 5.62 -17.56 12.90
N THR A 591 5.73 -18.48 11.96
CA THR A 591 6.68 -18.38 10.86
C THR A 591 5.94 -18.13 9.55
N ASN A 592 6.61 -17.49 8.59
CA ASN A 592 6.06 -17.34 7.27
C ASN A 592 5.90 -18.69 6.59
N SER A 593 4.80 -18.87 5.86
CA SER A 593 4.59 -20.02 4.99
C SER A 593 4.99 -19.69 3.54
N SER A 594 5.22 -20.72 2.71
CA SER A 594 5.30 -20.55 1.25
C SER A 594 4.04 -19.82 0.74
N PRO A 595 4.11 -18.85 -0.21
CA PRO A 595 5.28 -18.56 -1.04
C PRO A 595 6.30 -17.56 -0.47
N ASP A 596 6.08 -17.05 0.73
CA ASP A 596 6.89 -16.00 1.34
C ASP A 596 8.37 -16.41 1.47
N THR A 597 8.61 -17.65 1.92
CA THR A 597 9.96 -18.20 2.06
C THR A 597 10.66 -18.48 0.72
N VAL A 598 9.92 -18.65 -0.36
CA VAL A 598 10.49 -18.96 -1.69
C VAL A 598 10.85 -17.69 -2.43
N TYR A 599 10.11 -16.62 -2.20
CA TYR A 599 10.20 -15.42 -3.01
C TYR A 599 11.32 -14.48 -2.58
N VAL A 600 11.61 -14.41 -1.31
CA VAL A 600 12.20 -13.21 -0.75
C VAL A 600 13.64 -13.38 -0.31
N GLY A 601 14.27 -14.52 -0.54
CA GLY A 601 15.68 -14.67 -0.18
C GLY A 601 15.96 -14.17 1.25
N ASN A 602 16.86 -13.23 1.40
CA ASN A 602 17.24 -12.67 2.70
C ASN A 602 16.44 -11.44 3.14
N ASP A 603 15.46 -10.97 2.33
CA ASP A 603 14.78 -9.68 2.56
C ASP A 603 13.34 -9.81 3.09
N VAL A 604 12.87 -11.03 3.40
CA VAL A 604 11.52 -11.31 3.95
C VAL A 604 11.26 -10.68 5.30
N ASP A 605 12.30 -10.25 5.93
CA ASP A 605 12.37 -9.91 7.34
C ASP A 605 12.26 -8.41 7.64
N SER A 606 12.08 -7.58 6.62
CA SER A 606 11.81 -6.16 6.82
C SER A 606 10.36 -5.95 7.19
N MET A 607 10.13 -5.75 8.48
CA MET A 607 8.82 -5.50 9.03
C MET A 607 8.80 -4.14 9.70
N TYR A 608 7.86 -3.28 9.31
CA TYR A 608 7.66 -1.99 9.94
C TYR A 608 6.46 -1.96 10.87
N GLY A 609 5.50 -2.84 10.69
CA GLY A 609 4.34 -2.83 11.53
C GLY A 609 3.67 -4.20 11.76
N LEU A 610 3.07 -4.32 12.94
CA LEU A 610 2.20 -5.41 13.36
C LEU A 610 0.88 -4.83 13.87
N ARG A 611 -0.23 -5.53 13.57
CA ARG A 611 -1.50 -5.32 14.26
C ARG A 611 -2.11 -6.65 14.65
N SER A 612 -2.91 -6.63 15.68
CA SER A 612 -3.58 -7.84 16.14
C SER A 612 -4.98 -7.55 16.64
N TYR A 613 -5.82 -8.55 16.54
CA TYR A 613 -7.18 -8.55 17.07
C TYR A 613 -7.53 -9.97 17.54
N ARG A 614 -8.16 -10.09 18.71
CA ARG A 614 -8.70 -11.35 19.19
C ARG A 614 -10.19 -11.42 18.83
N ARG A 615 -10.55 -12.35 17.97
CA ARG A 615 -11.93 -12.58 17.54
C ARG A 615 -12.80 -13.09 18.70
N THR A 616 -14.10 -12.93 18.54
CA THR A 616 -15.09 -13.48 19.50
C THR A 616 -15.00 -15.00 19.64
N THR A 617 -14.50 -15.70 18.63
CA THR A 617 -14.22 -17.15 18.68
C THR A 617 -13.00 -17.53 19.52
N GLY A 618 -12.19 -16.55 19.95
CA GLY A 618 -10.92 -16.76 20.63
C GLY A 618 -9.71 -16.86 19.72
N GLU A 619 -9.90 -16.87 18.38
CA GLU A 619 -8.83 -16.84 17.40
C GLU A 619 -8.14 -15.47 17.41
N TYR A 620 -6.82 -15.47 17.33
CA TYR A 620 -6.02 -14.27 17.14
C TYR A 620 -5.74 -14.07 15.65
N VAL A 621 -6.02 -12.88 15.17
CA VAL A 621 -5.70 -12.43 13.82
C VAL A 621 -4.55 -11.44 13.94
N ILE A 622 -3.41 -11.75 13.33
CA ILE A 622 -2.22 -10.91 13.35
C ILE A 622 -1.86 -10.54 11.92
N THR A 623 -1.70 -9.27 11.66
CA THR A 623 -1.22 -8.77 10.38
C THR A 623 0.23 -8.31 10.51
N LYS A 624 1.02 -8.69 9.53
CA LYS A 624 2.42 -8.32 9.37
C LYS A 624 2.59 -7.71 7.99
N ASP A 625 3.14 -6.50 7.91
CA ASP A 625 3.60 -6.00 6.63
C ASP A 625 4.86 -6.75 6.19
N ASN A 626 5.03 -6.85 4.91
CA ASN A 626 6.26 -7.30 4.29
C ASN A 626 6.76 -6.17 3.40
N TYR A 627 7.68 -5.39 3.95
CA TYR A 627 8.24 -4.21 3.32
C TYR A 627 8.76 -4.47 1.91
N ASN A 628 9.57 -5.52 1.75
CA ASN A 628 10.18 -5.84 0.47
C ASN A 628 9.22 -6.47 -0.55
N ALA A 629 8.01 -6.79 -0.11
CA ALA A 629 7.04 -7.50 -0.91
C ALA A 629 5.80 -6.68 -1.23
N SER A 630 5.68 -5.45 -0.73
CA SER A 630 4.45 -4.64 -0.85
C SER A 630 3.19 -5.46 -0.57
N SER A 631 3.25 -6.25 0.48
CA SER A 631 2.20 -7.20 0.84
C SER A 631 1.99 -7.23 2.35
N VAL A 632 0.83 -7.71 2.76
CA VAL A 632 0.49 -7.93 4.17
C VAL A 632 0.13 -9.39 4.36
N VAL A 633 0.81 -10.06 5.29
CA VAL A 633 0.50 -11.41 5.71
C VAL A 633 -0.47 -11.37 6.88
N VAL A 634 -1.49 -12.22 6.82
CA VAL A 634 -2.47 -12.41 7.88
C VAL A 634 -2.27 -13.78 8.51
N TYR A 635 -1.90 -13.79 9.77
CA TYR A 635 -1.84 -15.02 10.57
C TYR A 635 -3.14 -15.19 11.33
N ARG A 636 -3.60 -16.43 11.40
CA ARG A 636 -4.73 -16.86 12.23
C ARG A 636 -4.22 -17.91 13.18
N TRP A 637 -4.30 -17.63 14.47
CA TRP A 637 -3.71 -18.45 15.51
C TRP A 637 -4.69 -18.68 16.65
N THR A 638 -4.77 -19.94 17.10
CA THR A 638 -5.53 -20.34 18.31
C THR A 638 -4.54 -21.02 19.25
N PRO A 639 -4.24 -20.40 20.41
CA PRO A 639 -3.30 -20.93 21.40
C PRO A 639 -3.79 -22.20 22.07
#